data_91902cf41632d542c41ef9eb9a31eaa4
#
_entry.id   91902cf41632d542c41ef9eb9a31eaa4
#
_cell.length_a   1.000
_cell.length_b   1.000
_cell.length_c   1.000
_cell.angle_alpha   90.00
_cell.angle_beta   90.00
_cell.angle_gamma   90.00
#
_symmetry.space_group_name_H-M   'P 1'
#
loop_
_entity.id
_entity.type
_entity.pdbx_description
1 polymer ?
#
loop_
_entity_poly.entity_id
_entity_poly.type
_entity_poly.pdbx_seq_one_letter_code
_entity_poly.pdbx_strand_id
1 'polypeptide(L)'
;MIQGTVLAVIYQNPENGYCVLKVRTEQGEAVTVVGVIPMCVVGERLAIVGRWTRHQSFGQQFEAEFLERLMPETTSEILAFLSSRAVKGIGPKMAEKIVSRFGEKSLNVLEQDPMQLTQIPGISEKKAQEMSESFQKQSGIRRLIEFLTIYHLPAQLAVRLYRAYGELAQEALRDDPYLLTDSYYRADFSQVDAFAIALGVSADDERRVEAGILFELSYNLGAGHTFIPQDKLRTATCALLDLDGEMIDAGMLRLQEQGRMELSQIAGLTACYLPELYEAETYVCRRILSMADGEYPEPGRIDDLVAEIENRQGIDYAPEQRSAIRAAASRQLLIVTGGPGTGKTTVMSGILRLFDALRLKTQLAAPTGRAAKRLSEVTGREASTIHRLLEAQFDEATGRMAFFHDEDAPLACDAMIVDETSMVDLQLMASLLKALKPGCRLLLVGDPDQLPPVGAGNVFSDLIRSGVVQTVRLTEIFRQAQRSLIVMNAHAVNQGELPVLTATDRDFFFLRRRDPAAAVKTIQELCQTRLPKNMGIQPSDIQVLSPSRKHETGTKALNLALQAVLNPPAEGKKEKKHVDFSFRTGDRVMQIRNNYDIMWKRADGLGAGTGIFNGDIGTVTDIDFQEETMTIQFDDRTAEYAFDMLSELEPAYAMTVHKSQGSEYRAVILSLCGGPQMLLTRSVLYTAITRARELLIIVGNEETVAAMTRNDRRQRRYSGLKLRLEGKA
;
A
#
# COMPACT_ATOMS: atom_id res chain seq x y z
N MET A 1 0.47 -42.54 4.52
CA MET A 1 1.18 -42.19 3.28
C MET A 1 0.35 -42.61 2.09
N ILE A 2 0.16 -41.75 1.12
CA ILE A 2 -0.54 -42.03 -0.15
C ILE A 2 0.44 -41.72 -1.27
N GLN A 3 0.62 -42.70 -2.21
CA GLN A 3 1.31 -42.43 -3.47
C GLN A 3 0.30 -42.48 -4.60
N GLY A 4 0.40 -41.55 -5.53
CA GLY A 4 -0.55 -41.51 -6.63
C GLY A 4 -0.28 -40.37 -7.62
N THR A 5 -1.07 -40.36 -8.70
CA THR A 5 -0.97 -39.39 -9.78
C THR A 5 -2.12 -38.39 -9.70
N VAL A 6 -1.80 -37.11 -9.89
CA VAL A 6 -2.78 -36.01 -9.88
C VAL A 6 -3.71 -36.13 -11.09
N LEU A 7 -5.00 -36.32 -10.84
CA LEU A 7 -6.04 -36.38 -11.87
C LEU A 7 -6.60 -35.01 -12.24
N ALA A 8 -6.75 -34.16 -11.23
CA ALA A 8 -7.28 -32.82 -11.39
C ALA A 8 -6.79 -31.91 -10.26
N VAL A 9 -6.50 -30.67 -10.58
CA VAL A 9 -6.30 -29.58 -9.63
C VAL A 9 -7.66 -28.89 -9.48
N ILE A 10 -8.36 -29.13 -8.35
CA ILE A 10 -9.70 -28.58 -8.10
C ILE A 10 -9.60 -27.13 -7.67
N TYR A 11 -8.57 -26.83 -6.86
CA TYR A 11 -8.28 -25.49 -6.37
C TYR A 11 -6.78 -25.37 -6.09
N GLN A 12 -6.23 -24.22 -6.45
CA GLN A 12 -4.84 -23.85 -6.12
C GLN A 12 -4.78 -22.37 -5.76
N ASN A 13 -4.18 -22.07 -4.63
CA ASN A 13 -3.91 -20.71 -4.21
C ASN A 13 -2.44 -20.36 -4.55
N PRO A 14 -2.21 -19.42 -5.48
CA PRO A 14 -0.84 -19.06 -5.88
C PRO A 14 -0.06 -18.36 -4.77
N GLU A 15 -0.75 -17.70 -3.82
CA GLU A 15 -0.09 -16.91 -2.76
C GLU A 15 0.51 -17.77 -1.64
N ASN A 16 -0.19 -18.82 -1.22
CA ASN A 16 0.23 -19.67 -0.11
C ASN A 16 0.48 -21.12 -0.52
N GLY A 17 0.32 -21.44 -1.81
CA GLY A 17 0.51 -22.77 -2.34
C GLY A 17 -0.53 -23.81 -1.90
N TYR A 18 -1.61 -23.41 -1.20
CA TYR A 18 -2.66 -24.34 -0.77
C TYR A 18 -3.42 -24.87 -1.97
N CYS A 19 -3.52 -26.21 -2.05
CA CYS A 19 -4.20 -26.89 -3.13
C CYS A 19 -5.27 -27.86 -2.62
N VAL A 20 -6.27 -28.09 -3.46
CA VAL A 20 -7.21 -29.20 -3.39
C VAL A 20 -7.05 -30.01 -4.67
N LEU A 21 -6.53 -31.21 -4.52
CA LEU A 21 -6.20 -32.10 -5.62
C LEU A 21 -7.09 -33.33 -5.62
N LYS A 22 -7.37 -33.88 -6.81
CA LYS A 22 -7.86 -35.23 -6.98
C LYS A 22 -6.68 -36.10 -7.37
N VAL A 23 -6.29 -37.05 -6.51
CA VAL A 23 -5.15 -37.93 -6.71
C VAL A 23 -5.65 -39.36 -6.89
N ARG A 24 -5.21 -40.05 -7.94
CA ARG A 24 -5.44 -41.47 -8.13
C ARG A 24 -4.30 -42.24 -7.44
N THR A 25 -4.64 -43.00 -6.41
CA THR A 25 -3.70 -43.81 -5.70
C THR A 25 -3.22 -45.00 -6.56
N GLU A 26 -2.12 -45.65 -6.19
CA GLU A 26 -1.64 -46.85 -6.86
C GLU A 26 -2.66 -48.01 -6.79
N GLN A 27 -3.58 -47.99 -5.85
CA GLN A 27 -4.68 -48.94 -5.72
C GLN A 27 -5.88 -48.58 -6.64
N GLY A 28 -5.77 -47.49 -7.40
CA GLY A 28 -6.81 -47.06 -8.36
C GLY A 28 -7.93 -46.18 -7.77
N GLU A 29 -7.90 -45.89 -6.48
CA GLU A 29 -8.88 -45.05 -5.81
C GLU A 29 -8.61 -43.55 -6.06
N ALA A 30 -9.66 -42.76 -6.21
CA ALA A 30 -9.57 -41.32 -6.37
C ALA A 30 -9.76 -40.61 -5.02
N VAL A 31 -8.68 -40.13 -4.42
CA VAL A 31 -8.66 -39.45 -3.12
C VAL A 31 -8.60 -37.94 -3.30
N THR A 32 -9.35 -37.20 -2.48
CA THR A 32 -9.19 -35.76 -2.39
C THR A 32 -8.08 -35.44 -1.40
N VAL A 33 -7.03 -34.80 -1.88
CA VAL A 33 -5.88 -34.35 -1.07
C VAL A 33 -5.96 -32.85 -0.91
N VAL A 34 -5.73 -32.35 0.30
CA VAL A 34 -5.70 -30.94 0.64
C VAL A 34 -4.41 -30.61 1.40
N GLY A 35 -3.82 -29.47 1.13
CA GLY A 35 -2.59 -29.04 1.80
C GLY A 35 -1.82 -27.99 1.00
N VAL A 36 -0.64 -27.62 1.50
CA VAL A 36 0.26 -26.70 0.79
C VAL A 36 1.06 -27.50 -0.23
N ILE A 37 0.63 -27.44 -1.50
CA ILE A 37 1.20 -28.18 -2.63
C ILE A 37 1.38 -27.19 -3.80
N PRO A 38 2.39 -26.31 -3.76
CA PRO A 38 2.54 -25.23 -4.73
C PRO A 38 2.77 -25.75 -6.15
N MET A 39 2.23 -25.05 -7.16
CA MET A 39 2.47 -25.33 -8.59
C MET A 39 2.21 -26.80 -9.01
N CYS A 40 1.18 -27.41 -8.46
CA CYS A 40 0.82 -28.78 -8.83
C CYS A 40 0.13 -28.82 -10.19
N VAL A 41 0.47 -29.80 -11.03
CA VAL A 41 -0.12 -29.98 -12.37
C VAL A 41 -0.73 -31.37 -12.53
N VAL A 42 -1.68 -31.46 -13.43
CA VAL A 42 -2.32 -32.74 -13.76
C VAL A 42 -1.27 -33.70 -14.39
N GLY A 43 -1.28 -34.95 -13.96
CA GLY A 43 -0.30 -35.97 -14.39
C GLY A 43 0.95 -36.07 -13.52
N GLU A 44 1.09 -35.21 -12.53
CA GLU A 44 2.22 -35.24 -11.59
C GLU A 44 2.05 -36.40 -10.58
N ARG A 45 3.13 -37.12 -10.28
CA ARG A 45 3.14 -38.21 -9.31
C ARG A 45 3.64 -37.69 -7.97
N LEU A 46 2.90 -38.00 -6.91
CA LEU A 46 3.15 -37.50 -5.57
C LEU A 46 3.18 -38.60 -4.56
N ALA A 47 4.16 -38.55 -3.64
CA ALA A 47 4.15 -39.33 -2.40
C ALA A 47 3.78 -38.37 -1.26
N ILE A 48 2.65 -38.61 -0.60
CA ILE A 48 2.03 -37.68 0.35
C ILE A 48 1.94 -38.34 1.71
N VAL A 49 2.57 -37.75 2.70
CA VAL A 49 2.43 -38.13 4.11
C VAL A 49 1.44 -37.13 4.75
N GLY A 50 0.50 -37.63 5.53
CA GLY A 50 -0.52 -36.81 6.16
C GLY A 50 -1.57 -37.65 6.91
N ARG A 51 -2.67 -37.04 7.21
CA ARG A 51 -3.75 -37.65 7.97
C ARG A 51 -5.10 -37.52 7.30
N TRP A 52 -5.99 -38.45 7.57
CA TRP A 52 -7.36 -38.35 7.12
C TRP A 52 -8.13 -37.34 7.96
N THR A 53 -8.78 -36.39 7.30
CA THR A 53 -9.64 -35.38 7.92
C THR A 53 -11.04 -35.43 7.29
N ARG A 54 -12.04 -34.95 8.02
CA ARG A 54 -13.41 -34.85 7.49
C ARG A 54 -13.87 -33.41 7.48
N HIS A 55 -14.02 -32.87 6.27
CA HIS A 55 -14.56 -31.55 6.09
C HIS A 55 -16.09 -31.57 6.16
N GLN A 56 -16.71 -30.56 6.83
CA GLN A 56 -18.18 -30.54 7.07
C GLN A 56 -18.97 -30.54 5.76
N SER A 57 -18.46 -29.91 4.69
CA SER A 57 -19.17 -29.75 3.41
C SER A 57 -18.63 -30.64 2.29
N PHE A 58 -17.39 -31.14 2.36
CA PHE A 58 -16.72 -31.84 1.26
C PHE A 58 -16.36 -33.30 1.59
N GLY A 59 -16.76 -33.80 2.76
CA GLY A 59 -16.56 -35.19 3.12
C GLY A 59 -15.14 -35.53 3.57
N GLN A 60 -14.72 -36.77 3.32
CA GLN A 60 -13.40 -37.26 3.72
C GLN A 60 -12.30 -36.76 2.79
N GLN A 61 -11.24 -36.18 3.37
CA GLN A 61 -10.10 -35.61 2.67
C GLN A 61 -8.80 -36.08 3.33
N PHE A 62 -7.73 -36.15 2.56
CA PHE A 62 -6.38 -36.44 3.08
C PHE A 62 -5.63 -35.12 3.19
N GLU A 63 -5.35 -34.68 4.41
CA GLU A 63 -4.58 -33.47 4.70
C GLU A 63 -3.08 -33.80 4.62
N ALA A 64 -2.40 -33.20 3.64
CA ALA A 64 -0.98 -33.39 3.42
C ALA A 64 -0.18 -32.60 4.47
N GLU A 65 0.69 -33.28 5.19
CA GLU A 65 1.65 -32.72 6.14
C GLU A 65 3.05 -32.64 5.50
N PHE A 66 3.40 -33.63 4.70
CA PHE A 66 4.65 -33.68 3.93
C PHE A 66 4.37 -34.23 2.54
N LEU A 67 5.08 -33.70 1.56
CA LEU A 67 4.92 -34.07 0.15
C LEU A 67 6.30 -34.27 -0.50
N GLU A 68 6.44 -35.38 -1.21
CA GLU A 68 7.54 -35.63 -2.13
C GLU A 68 7.00 -35.77 -3.55
N ARG A 69 7.60 -35.08 -4.50
CA ARG A 69 7.25 -35.15 -5.92
C ARG A 69 8.12 -36.23 -6.58
N LEU A 70 7.45 -37.20 -7.12
CA LEU A 70 8.13 -38.24 -7.85
C LEU A 70 8.21 -37.86 -9.33
N MET A 71 9.39 -37.99 -9.93
CA MET A 71 9.50 -37.78 -11.38
C MET A 71 8.65 -38.82 -12.12
N PRO A 72 7.94 -38.40 -13.19
CA PRO A 72 7.24 -39.38 -14.03
C PRO A 72 8.20 -40.40 -14.61
N GLU A 73 7.98 -41.68 -14.33
CA GLU A 73 8.85 -42.79 -14.76
C GLU A 73 8.28 -43.49 -15.96
N THR A 74 6.98 -43.61 -16.04
CA THR A 74 6.33 -44.30 -17.16
C THR A 74 6.05 -43.38 -18.34
N THR A 75 6.09 -43.96 -19.55
CA THR A 75 5.78 -43.26 -20.80
C THR A 75 4.45 -42.50 -20.75
N SER A 76 3.44 -43.12 -20.11
CA SER A 76 2.10 -42.49 -19.95
C SER A 76 2.12 -41.27 -19.03
N GLU A 77 2.85 -41.30 -17.94
CA GLU A 77 2.98 -40.17 -16.99
C GLU A 77 3.78 -39.03 -17.61
N ILE A 78 4.88 -39.35 -18.30
CA ILE A 78 5.71 -38.38 -19.04
C ILE A 78 4.86 -37.68 -20.10
N LEU A 79 4.03 -38.45 -20.83
CA LEU A 79 3.14 -37.88 -21.82
C LEU A 79 2.09 -36.93 -21.18
N ALA A 80 1.47 -37.34 -20.09
CA ALA A 80 0.53 -36.52 -19.36
C ALA A 80 1.16 -35.22 -18.85
N PHE A 81 2.36 -35.33 -18.27
CA PHE A 81 3.12 -34.19 -17.77
C PHE A 81 3.49 -33.19 -18.89
N LEU A 82 4.07 -33.65 -19.99
CA LEU A 82 4.44 -32.78 -21.12
C LEU A 82 3.23 -32.21 -21.84
N SER A 83 2.10 -32.93 -21.86
CA SER A 83 0.84 -32.49 -22.49
C SER A 83 0.12 -31.39 -21.67
N SER A 84 0.40 -31.24 -20.37
CA SER A 84 -0.17 -30.23 -19.49
C SER A 84 0.21 -28.80 -19.84
N ARG A 85 1.06 -28.58 -20.85
CA ARG A 85 1.68 -27.29 -21.22
C ARG A 85 2.61 -26.70 -20.14
N ALA A 86 3.04 -27.53 -19.20
CA ALA A 86 3.97 -27.15 -18.18
C ALA A 86 5.31 -26.61 -18.78
N VAL A 87 5.71 -27.10 -19.93
CA VAL A 87 6.92 -26.65 -20.64
C VAL A 87 6.54 -25.78 -21.84
N LYS A 88 7.02 -24.54 -21.88
CA LYS A 88 6.76 -23.62 -23.00
C LYS A 88 7.22 -24.23 -24.33
N GLY A 89 6.34 -24.21 -25.31
CA GLY A 89 6.62 -24.79 -26.64
C GLY A 89 6.27 -26.26 -26.80
N ILE A 90 5.87 -26.96 -25.71
CA ILE A 90 5.40 -28.35 -25.75
C ILE A 90 3.88 -28.36 -25.47
N GLY A 91 3.11 -28.59 -26.53
CA GLY A 91 1.68 -28.88 -26.40
C GLY A 91 1.40 -30.39 -26.61
N PRO A 92 0.14 -30.86 -26.46
CA PRO A 92 -0.19 -32.29 -26.51
C PRO A 92 0.37 -33.02 -27.72
N LYS A 93 0.23 -32.46 -28.92
CA LYS A 93 0.76 -33.06 -30.16
C LYS A 93 2.31 -33.14 -30.19
N MET A 94 2.98 -32.19 -29.57
CA MET A 94 4.44 -32.19 -29.50
C MET A 94 4.90 -33.17 -28.41
N ALA A 95 4.23 -33.23 -27.29
CA ALA A 95 4.49 -34.21 -26.23
C ALA A 95 4.38 -35.64 -26.75
N GLU A 96 3.32 -35.96 -27.54
CA GLU A 96 3.18 -37.26 -28.20
C GLU A 96 4.38 -37.60 -29.08
N LYS A 97 4.86 -36.65 -29.89
CA LYS A 97 6.04 -36.88 -30.75
C LYS A 97 7.32 -37.13 -29.97
N ILE A 98 7.53 -36.34 -28.90
CA ILE A 98 8.71 -36.47 -28.02
C ILE A 98 8.69 -37.83 -27.33
N VAL A 99 7.57 -38.17 -26.69
CA VAL A 99 7.43 -39.42 -25.95
C VAL A 99 7.46 -40.65 -26.87
N SER A 100 6.84 -40.57 -28.04
CA SER A 100 6.91 -41.66 -29.03
C SER A 100 8.35 -41.92 -29.53
N ARG A 101 9.21 -40.89 -29.58
CA ARG A 101 10.58 -41.02 -30.04
C ARG A 101 11.54 -41.46 -28.96
N PHE A 102 11.39 -40.92 -27.75
CA PHE A 102 12.38 -41.09 -26.66
C PHE A 102 11.86 -41.92 -25.49
N GLY A 103 10.54 -42.23 -25.44
CA GLY A 103 9.95 -43.03 -24.38
C GLY A 103 10.21 -42.45 -22.99
N GLU A 104 10.66 -43.29 -22.07
CA GLU A 104 11.03 -42.97 -20.70
C GLU A 104 12.21 -41.97 -20.59
N LYS A 105 13.04 -41.87 -21.64
CA LYS A 105 14.20 -40.96 -21.68
C LYS A 105 13.82 -39.52 -22.09
N SER A 106 12.55 -39.24 -22.38
CA SER A 106 12.10 -37.93 -22.87
C SER A 106 12.50 -36.77 -21.98
N LEU A 107 12.36 -36.92 -20.67
CA LEU A 107 12.73 -35.85 -19.70
C LEU A 107 14.26 -35.67 -19.62
N ASN A 108 15.03 -36.74 -19.65
CA ASN A 108 16.51 -36.69 -19.69
C ASN A 108 17.02 -36.01 -20.96
N VAL A 109 16.39 -36.28 -22.10
CA VAL A 109 16.73 -35.59 -23.36
C VAL A 109 16.43 -34.08 -23.29
N LEU A 110 15.30 -33.71 -22.72
CA LEU A 110 14.95 -32.30 -22.49
C LEU A 110 15.93 -31.59 -21.56
N GLU A 111 16.42 -32.29 -20.52
CA GLU A 111 17.28 -31.69 -19.50
C GLU A 111 18.75 -31.65 -19.92
N GLN A 112 19.28 -32.75 -20.47
CA GLN A 112 20.72 -32.94 -20.62
C GLN A 112 21.21 -32.86 -22.07
N ASP A 113 20.38 -33.23 -23.06
CA ASP A 113 20.79 -33.24 -24.46
C ASP A 113 19.65 -32.79 -25.40
N PRO A 114 19.27 -31.52 -25.33
CA PRO A 114 18.15 -30.96 -26.13
C PRO A 114 18.39 -31.08 -27.64
N MET A 115 19.63 -31.21 -28.10
CA MET A 115 19.91 -31.34 -29.52
C MET A 115 19.32 -32.62 -30.12
N GLN A 116 19.10 -33.66 -29.35
CA GLN A 116 18.39 -34.84 -29.84
C GLN A 116 16.94 -34.56 -30.26
N LEU A 117 16.32 -33.53 -29.69
CA LEU A 117 14.94 -33.13 -30.08
C LEU A 117 14.85 -32.69 -31.55
N THR A 118 15.94 -32.25 -32.14
CA THR A 118 15.97 -31.87 -33.58
C THR A 118 15.70 -33.05 -34.52
N GLN A 119 15.78 -34.26 -34.03
CA GLN A 119 15.38 -35.46 -34.77
C GLN A 119 13.87 -35.54 -35.00
N ILE A 120 13.08 -34.71 -34.30
CA ILE A 120 11.64 -34.66 -34.44
C ILE A 120 11.26 -33.58 -35.49
N PRO A 121 10.53 -33.95 -36.55
CA PRO A 121 10.13 -33.00 -37.57
C PRO A 121 9.31 -31.83 -36.98
N GLY A 122 9.81 -30.59 -37.19
CA GLY A 122 9.21 -29.35 -36.69
C GLY A 122 9.85 -28.78 -35.45
N ILE A 123 10.96 -29.37 -34.95
CA ILE A 123 11.80 -28.80 -33.90
C ILE A 123 13.14 -28.37 -34.51
N SER A 124 13.39 -27.06 -34.53
CA SER A 124 14.69 -26.48 -34.87
C SER A 124 15.63 -26.50 -33.64
N GLU A 125 16.93 -26.34 -33.85
CA GLU A 125 17.91 -26.21 -32.76
C GLU A 125 17.52 -25.13 -31.75
N LYS A 126 17.13 -23.93 -32.23
CA LYS A 126 16.65 -22.85 -31.39
C LYS A 126 15.45 -23.26 -30.55
N LYS A 127 14.48 -23.94 -31.15
CA LYS A 127 13.28 -24.37 -30.45
C LYS A 127 13.58 -25.50 -29.44
N ALA A 128 14.50 -26.40 -29.76
CA ALA A 128 14.97 -27.41 -28.84
C ALA A 128 15.62 -26.79 -27.59
N GLN A 129 16.44 -25.77 -27.80
CA GLN A 129 17.09 -25.03 -26.73
C GLN A 129 16.06 -24.27 -25.88
N GLU A 130 15.11 -23.58 -26.47
CA GLU A 130 14.03 -22.86 -25.76
C GLU A 130 13.16 -23.82 -24.91
N MET A 131 12.86 -25.02 -25.41
CA MET A 131 12.14 -26.05 -24.66
C MET A 131 12.94 -26.56 -23.46
N SER A 132 14.23 -26.82 -23.66
CA SER A 132 15.15 -27.24 -22.61
C SER A 132 15.28 -26.20 -21.49
N GLU A 133 15.54 -24.94 -21.86
CA GLU A 133 15.63 -23.82 -20.91
C GLU A 133 14.34 -23.66 -20.11
N SER A 134 13.19 -23.78 -20.79
CA SER A 134 11.89 -23.72 -20.12
C SER A 134 11.70 -24.88 -19.13
N PHE A 135 12.11 -26.09 -19.50
CA PHE A 135 12.02 -27.27 -18.65
C PHE A 135 12.97 -27.17 -17.45
N GLN A 136 14.23 -26.79 -17.67
CA GLN A 136 15.24 -26.60 -16.63
C GLN A 136 14.79 -25.52 -15.63
N LYS A 137 14.31 -24.37 -16.13
CA LYS A 137 13.77 -23.31 -15.29
C LYS A 137 12.63 -23.78 -14.39
N GLN A 138 11.70 -24.56 -14.92
CA GLN A 138 10.61 -25.12 -14.13
C GLN A 138 11.07 -26.14 -13.11
N SER A 139 11.98 -27.01 -13.50
CA SER A 139 12.58 -28.02 -12.62
C SER A 139 13.36 -27.36 -11.48
N GLY A 140 14.15 -26.32 -11.78
CA GLY A 140 14.89 -25.55 -10.79
C GLY A 140 13.99 -24.81 -9.81
N ILE A 141 12.95 -24.11 -10.30
CA ILE A 141 11.98 -23.43 -9.43
C ILE A 141 11.24 -24.44 -8.54
N ARG A 142 10.88 -25.63 -9.06
CA ARG A 142 10.22 -26.66 -8.26
C ARG A 142 11.11 -27.18 -7.12
N ARG A 143 12.36 -27.53 -7.43
CA ARG A 143 13.34 -27.97 -6.40
C ARG A 143 13.50 -26.90 -5.32
N LEU A 144 13.49 -25.63 -5.71
CA LEU A 144 13.61 -24.52 -4.78
C LEU A 144 12.34 -24.35 -3.92
N ILE A 145 11.15 -24.54 -4.50
CA ILE A 145 9.87 -24.54 -3.76
C ILE A 145 9.87 -25.66 -2.71
N GLU A 146 10.28 -26.87 -3.07
CA GLU A 146 10.38 -28.01 -2.14
C GLU A 146 11.33 -27.69 -1.00
N PHE A 147 12.52 -27.17 -1.32
CA PHE A 147 13.50 -26.74 -0.34
C PHE A 147 12.92 -25.70 0.63
N LEU A 148 12.29 -24.62 0.12
CA LEU A 148 11.67 -23.58 0.95
C LEU A 148 10.53 -24.12 1.81
N THR A 149 9.72 -25.05 1.28
CA THR A 149 8.56 -25.62 1.98
C THR A 149 8.99 -26.48 3.17
N ILE A 150 10.10 -27.23 3.06
CA ILE A 150 10.67 -28.01 4.17
C ILE A 150 10.95 -27.13 5.39
N TYR A 151 11.35 -25.88 5.14
CA TYR A 151 11.67 -24.89 6.18
C TYR A 151 10.53 -23.90 6.47
N HIS A 152 9.32 -24.20 6.00
CA HIS A 152 8.12 -23.35 6.19
C HIS A 152 8.26 -21.93 5.64
N LEU A 153 9.13 -21.73 4.64
CA LEU A 153 9.27 -20.46 3.94
C LEU A 153 8.25 -20.35 2.79
N PRO A 154 7.77 -19.11 2.48
CA PRO A 154 6.79 -18.89 1.41
C PRO A 154 7.31 -19.36 0.04
N ALA A 155 6.54 -20.22 -0.63
CA ALA A 155 6.87 -20.74 -1.96
C ALA A 155 7.07 -19.65 -3.03
N GLN A 156 6.46 -18.49 -2.86
CA GLN A 156 6.59 -17.34 -3.76
C GLN A 156 8.01 -16.81 -3.86
N LEU A 157 8.84 -17.01 -2.83
CA LEU A 157 10.24 -16.62 -2.84
C LEU A 157 11.04 -17.36 -3.92
N ALA A 158 10.63 -18.59 -4.28
CA ALA A 158 11.34 -19.44 -5.25
C ALA A 158 11.50 -18.75 -6.61
N VAL A 159 10.47 -18.08 -7.10
CA VAL A 159 10.52 -17.40 -8.42
C VAL A 159 11.53 -16.27 -8.40
N ARG A 160 11.56 -15.48 -7.32
CA ARG A 160 12.49 -14.34 -7.17
C ARG A 160 13.92 -14.83 -7.00
N LEU A 161 14.12 -15.86 -6.17
CA LEU A 161 15.42 -16.48 -5.93
C LEU A 161 15.98 -17.12 -7.20
N TYR A 162 15.13 -17.86 -7.93
CA TYR A 162 15.57 -18.47 -9.18
C TYR A 162 15.92 -17.42 -10.26
N ARG A 163 15.19 -16.29 -10.30
CA ARG A 163 15.52 -15.18 -11.19
C ARG A 163 16.88 -14.57 -10.85
N ALA A 164 17.22 -14.44 -9.56
CA ALA A 164 18.46 -13.83 -9.10
C ALA A 164 19.67 -14.77 -9.20
N TYR A 165 19.51 -16.05 -8.84
CA TYR A 165 20.62 -17.01 -8.66
C TYR A 165 20.55 -18.25 -9.57
N GLY A 166 19.45 -18.44 -10.32
CA GLY A 166 19.27 -19.61 -11.17
C GLY A 166 19.34 -20.91 -10.38
N GLU A 167 20.10 -21.89 -10.90
CA GLU A 167 20.32 -23.20 -10.26
C GLU A 167 21.12 -23.10 -8.96
N LEU A 168 21.86 -22.01 -8.74
CA LEU A 168 22.68 -21.79 -7.54
C LEU A 168 21.85 -21.24 -6.36
N ALA A 169 20.55 -21.03 -6.52
CA ALA A 169 19.69 -20.41 -5.50
C ALA A 169 19.68 -21.16 -4.15
N GLN A 170 19.70 -22.49 -4.16
CA GLN A 170 19.77 -23.29 -2.93
C GLN A 170 21.14 -23.17 -2.24
N GLU A 171 22.20 -23.11 -3.01
CA GLU A 171 23.57 -22.96 -2.51
C GLU A 171 23.73 -21.56 -1.90
N ALA A 172 23.29 -20.52 -2.59
CA ALA A 172 23.28 -19.15 -2.07
C ALA A 172 22.50 -19.03 -0.75
N LEU A 173 21.35 -19.71 -0.63
CA LEU A 173 20.57 -19.74 0.62
C LEU A 173 21.25 -20.51 1.75
N ARG A 174 22.05 -21.54 1.45
CA ARG A 174 22.84 -22.26 2.45
C ARG A 174 24.03 -21.44 2.91
N ASP A 175 24.64 -20.70 1.98
CA ASP A 175 25.77 -19.83 2.29
C ASP A 175 25.35 -18.61 3.10
N ASP A 176 24.26 -17.94 2.69
CA ASP A 176 23.69 -16.80 3.43
C ASP A 176 22.16 -16.87 3.45
N PRO A 177 21.55 -17.45 4.50
CA PRO A 177 20.10 -17.48 4.64
C PRO A 177 19.49 -16.08 4.80
N TYR A 178 20.25 -15.11 5.35
CA TYR A 178 19.75 -13.77 5.67
C TYR A 178 19.60 -12.88 4.44
N LEU A 179 20.06 -13.30 3.27
CA LEU A 179 19.74 -12.62 2.02
C LEU A 179 18.22 -12.49 1.79
N LEU A 180 17.40 -13.38 2.36
CA LEU A 180 15.94 -13.32 2.31
C LEU A 180 15.34 -12.14 3.10
N THR A 181 16.10 -11.54 3.99
CA THR A 181 15.67 -10.34 4.74
C THR A 181 15.77 -9.05 3.93
N ASP A 182 16.41 -9.10 2.75
CA ASP A 182 16.46 -7.95 1.84
C ASP A 182 15.05 -7.52 1.41
N SER A 183 14.90 -6.22 1.20
CA SER A 183 13.64 -5.58 0.78
C SER A 183 13.05 -6.17 -0.50
N TYR A 184 13.85 -6.76 -1.35
CA TYR A 184 13.44 -7.45 -2.58
C TYR A 184 12.63 -8.71 -2.29
N TYR A 185 13.07 -9.52 -1.30
CA TYR A 185 12.37 -10.76 -0.98
C TYR A 185 11.21 -10.57 -0.02
N ARG A 186 11.31 -9.62 0.91
CA ARG A 186 10.29 -9.29 1.92
C ARG A 186 9.87 -10.48 2.77
N ALA A 187 10.80 -11.39 3.07
CA ALA A 187 10.54 -12.48 3.98
C ALA A 187 10.49 -11.96 5.43
N ASP A 188 9.68 -12.61 6.25
CA ASP A 188 9.60 -12.30 7.69
C ASP A 188 10.88 -12.74 8.39
N PHE A 189 11.50 -11.84 9.17
CA PHE A 189 12.76 -12.10 9.84
C PHE A 189 12.68 -13.33 10.75
N SER A 190 11.59 -13.53 11.48
CA SER A 190 11.47 -14.66 12.39
C SER A 190 11.46 -16.01 11.67
N GLN A 191 10.87 -16.05 10.47
CA GLN A 191 10.90 -17.26 9.63
C GLN A 191 12.29 -17.49 9.04
N VAL A 192 12.98 -16.42 8.61
CA VAL A 192 14.35 -16.52 8.07
C VAL A 192 15.35 -16.93 9.16
N ASP A 193 15.21 -16.36 10.36
CA ASP A 193 16.07 -16.71 11.50
C ASP A 193 15.91 -18.17 11.93
N ALA A 194 14.65 -18.65 12.02
CA ALA A 194 14.38 -20.07 12.28
C ALA A 194 14.96 -20.99 11.19
N PHE A 195 14.87 -20.58 9.94
CA PHE A 195 15.47 -21.28 8.81
C PHE A 195 17.01 -21.32 8.89
N ALA A 196 17.65 -20.18 9.18
CA ALA A 196 19.10 -20.08 9.33
C ALA A 196 19.62 -21.00 10.45
N ILE A 197 18.96 -20.98 11.62
CA ILE A 197 19.27 -21.86 12.74
C ILE A 197 19.11 -23.35 12.35
N ALA A 198 18.06 -23.70 11.61
CA ALA A 198 17.84 -25.06 11.13
C ALA A 198 18.94 -25.52 10.13
N LEU A 199 19.56 -24.60 9.40
CA LEU A 199 20.74 -24.88 8.56
C LEU A 199 22.04 -24.95 9.34
N GLY A 200 22.05 -24.68 10.65
CA GLY A 200 23.21 -24.77 11.53
C GLY A 200 23.97 -23.44 11.69
N VAL A 201 23.37 -22.32 11.34
CA VAL A 201 23.94 -20.98 11.63
C VAL A 201 23.97 -20.79 13.15
N SER A 202 25.13 -20.37 13.71
CA SER A 202 25.27 -20.14 15.14
C SER A 202 24.46 -18.93 15.61
N ALA A 203 24.08 -18.92 16.90
CA ALA A 203 23.29 -17.84 17.47
C ALA A 203 24.01 -16.48 17.44
N ASP A 204 25.34 -16.51 17.47
CA ASP A 204 26.25 -15.36 17.46
C ASP A 204 26.85 -15.06 16.07
N ASP A 205 26.34 -15.68 15.01
CA ASP A 205 26.81 -15.44 13.63
C ASP A 205 26.65 -13.95 13.27
N GLU A 206 27.70 -13.38 12.70
CA GLU A 206 27.75 -11.94 12.34
C GLU A 206 26.62 -11.55 11.38
N ARG A 207 26.27 -12.42 10.42
CA ARG A 207 25.18 -12.21 9.46
C ARG A 207 23.82 -12.15 10.15
N ARG A 208 23.62 -12.99 11.19
CA ARG A 208 22.42 -12.98 12.03
C ARG A 208 22.29 -11.67 12.76
N VAL A 209 23.38 -11.18 13.37
CA VAL A 209 23.41 -9.90 14.09
C VAL A 209 23.11 -8.75 13.15
N GLU A 210 23.77 -8.68 12.00
CA GLU A 210 23.55 -7.62 11.00
C GLU A 210 22.11 -7.61 10.47
N ALA A 211 21.58 -8.78 10.13
CA ALA A 211 20.20 -8.92 9.67
C ALA A 211 19.18 -8.49 10.74
N GLY A 212 19.42 -8.84 12.02
CA GLY A 212 18.58 -8.43 13.15
C GLY A 212 18.58 -6.91 13.38
N ILE A 213 19.75 -6.25 13.26
CA ILE A 213 19.86 -4.79 13.35
C ILE A 213 19.08 -4.12 12.22
N LEU A 214 19.24 -4.58 10.97
CA LEU A 214 18.55 -4.02 9.82
C LEU A 214 17.03 -4.29 9.88
N PHE A 215 16.63 -5.43 10.41
CA PHE A 215 15.21 -5.72 10.65
C PHE A 215 14.60 -4.73 11.64
N GLU A 216 15.24 -4.48 12.78
CA GLU A 216 14.76 -3.51 13.76
C GLU A 216 14.70 -2.08 13.20
N LEU A 217 15.69 -1.67 12.42
CA LEU A 217 15.64 -0.40 11.70
C LEU A 217 14.43 -0.34 10.77
N SER A 218 14.26 -1.36 9.93
CA SER A 218 13.17 -1.42 8.93
C SER A 218 11.79 -1.53 9.58
N TYR A 219 11.66 -2.30 10.67
CA TYR A 219 10.41 -2.43 11.42
C TYR A 219 9.92 -1.08 11.96
N ASN A 220 10.84 -0.27 12.46
CA ASN A 220 10.53 1.05 13.00
C ASN A 220 10.16 2.09 11.93
N LEU A 221 10.49 1.85 10.64
CA LEU A 221 9.95 2.66 9.54
C LEU A 221 8.43 2.59 9.48
N GLY A 222 7.84 1.45 9.77
CA GLY A 222 6.39 1.28 9.88
C GLY A 222 5.73 2.17 10.93
N ALA A 223 6.48 2.62 11.94
CA ALA A 223 6.05 3.63 12.92
C ALA A 223 6.32 5.07 12.45
N GLY A 224 6.91 5.25 11.25
CA GLY A 224 7.18 6.55 10.63
C GLY A 224 8.46 7.23 11.11
N HIS A 225 9.36 6.53 11.79
CA HIS A 225 10.69 7.06 12.17
C HIS A 225 11.60 7.19 10.94
N THR A 226 12.49 8.18 10.92
CA THR A 226 13.57 8.26 9.91
C THR A 226 14.86 7.66 10.44
N PHE A 227 15.06 7.65 11.76
CA PHE A 227 16.17 7.02 12.45
C PHE A 227 15.73 6.41 13.78
N ILE A 228 16.58 5.58 14.34
CA ILE A 228 16.43 5.08 15.72
C ILE A 228 17.67 5.48 16.52
N PRO A 229 17.52 6.02 17.75
CA PRO A 229 18.65 6.22 18.64
C PRO A 229 19.41 4.92 18.91
N GLN A 230 20.74 4.98 18.88
CA GLN A 230 21.64 3.82 18.98
C GLN A 230 21.34 2.94 20.22
N ASP A 231 21.14 3.56 21.38
CA ASP A 231 20.81 2.87 22.63
C ASP A 231 19.49 2.08 22.54
N LYS A 232 18.51 2.63 21.85
CA LYS A 232 17.22 1.95 21.64
C LYS A 232 17.32 0.83 20.63
N LEU A 233 18.04 1.05 19.53
CA LEU A 233 18.29 0.02 18.53
C LEU A 233 19.05 -1.15 19.16
N ARG A 234 20.10 -0.86 19.92
CA ARG A 234 20.88 -1.85 20.68
C ARG A 234 19.97 -2.68 21.59
N THR A 235 19.16 -2.01 22.42
CA THR A 235 18.27 -2.68 23.38
C THR A 235 17.23 -3.57 22.66
N ALA A 236 16.63 -3.07 21.58
CA ALA A 236 15.64 -3.82 20.81
C ALA A 236 16.27 -5.05 20.14
N THR A 237 17.43 -4.89 19.52
CA THR A 237 18.15 -6.00 18.85
C THR A 237 18.67 -7.04 19.85
N CYS A 238 19.17 -6.62 21.03
CA CYS A 238 19.51 -7.57 22.10
C CYS A 238 18.31 -8.41 22.51
N ALA A 239 17.16 -7.79 22.66
CA ALA A 239 15.92 -8.51 23.02
C ALA A 239 15.41 -9.43 21.89
N LEU A 240 15.58 -9.01 20.63
CA LEU A 240 15.18 -9.80 19.46
C LEU A 240 16.03 -11.07 19.29
N LEU A 241 17.35 -10.94 19.44
CA LEU A 241 18.31 -11.99 19.13
C LEU A 241 18.76 -12.81 20.35
N ASP A 242 18.41 -12.34 21.56
CA ASP A 242 18.90 -12.89 22.85
C ASP A 242 20.43 -12.89 22.92
N LEU A 243 21.04 -11.74 22.60
CA LEU A 243 22.51 -11.55 22.55
C LEU A 243 22.94 -10.35 23.40
N ASP A 244 24.23 -10.35 23.78
CA ASP A 244 24.85 -9.25 24.52
C ASP A 244 25.05 -8.01 23.64
N GLY A 245 25.01 -6.83 24.30
CA GLY A 245 25.11 -5.55 23.63
C GLY A 245 26.43 -5.29 22.91
N GLU A 246 27.55 -5.88 23.36
CA GLU A 246 28.86 -5.73 22.70
C GLU A 246 28.86 -6.33 21.29
N MET A 247 28.16 -7.45 21.09
CA MET A 247 28.02 -8.07 19.76
C MET A 247 27.18 -7.21 18.83
N ILE A 248 26.11 -6.58 19.36
CA ILE A 248 25.27 -5.68 18.59
C ILE A 248 26.05 -4.40 18.21
N ASP A 249 26.82 -3.83 19.13
CA ASP A 249 27.67 -2.67 18.84
C ASP A 249 28.71 -2.97 17.75
N ALA A 250 29.35 -4.14 17.81
CA ALA A 250 30.25 -4.60 16.74
C ALA A 250 29.53 -4.79 15.39
N GLY A 251 28.32 -5.34 15.39
CA GLY A 251 27.49 -5.46 14.19
C GLY A 251 27.10 -4.11 13.60
N MET A 252 26.78 -3.13 14.43
CA MET A 252 26.49 -1.76 13.97
C MET A 252 27.71 -1.12 13.28
N LEU A 253 28.89 -1.31 13.82
CA LEU A 253 30.14 -0.78 13.21
C LEU A 253 30.39 -1.45 11.86
N ARG A 254 30.25 -2.76 11.75
CA ARG A 254 30.39 -3.49 10.46
C ARG A 254 29.37 -3.00 9.43
N LEU A 255 28.11 -2.84 9.81
CA LEU A 255 27.06 -2.30 8.91
C LEU A 255 27.38 -0.88 8.44
N GLN A 256 27.98 -0.04 9.30
CA GLN A 256 28.44 1.28 8.92
C GLN A 256 29.61 1.20 7.93
N GLU A 257 30.60 0.36 8.18
CA GLU A 257 31.75 0.15 7.28
C GLU A 257 31.31 -0.38 5.90
N GLN A 258 30.29 -1.23 5.88
CA GLN A 258 29.68 -1.73 4.64
C GLN A 258 28.78 -0.72 3.92
N GLY A 259 28.52 0.46 4.51
CA GLY A 259 27.57 1.44 3.97
C GLY A 259 26.11 0.99 3.99
N ARG A 260 25.78 0.01 4.83
CA ARG A 260 24.41 -0.50 5.00
C ARG A 260 23.64 0.19 6.13
N MET A 261 24.31 0.97 6.95
CA MET A 261 23.75 1.81 8.00
C MET A 261 24.55 3.10 8.10
N GLU A 262 23.86 4.22 8.33
CA GLU A 262 24.49 5.54 8.55
C GLU A 262 24.31 5.99 9.99
N LEU A 263 25.39 6.50 10.58
CA LEU A 263 25.40 7.10 11.93
C LEU A 263 25.54 8.62 11.82
N SER A 264 24.67 9.34 12.52
CA SER A 264 24.71 10.81 12.57
C SER A 264 24.44 11.31 13.98
N GLN A 265 25.08 12.43 14.37
CA GLN A 265 24.79 13.06 15.67
C GLN A 265 23.58 14.00 15.51
N ILE A 266 22.50 13.75 16.24
CA ILE A 266 21.29 14.56 16.22
C ILE A 266 20.93 14.96 17.65
N ALA A 267 21.06 16.23 17.99
CA ALA A 267 20.75 16.77 19.33
C ALA A 267 21.42 15.98 20.49
N GLY A 268 22.65 15.55 20.30
CA GLY A 268 23.42 14.80 21.31
C GLY A 268 23.08 13.29 21.38
N LEU A 269 22.26 12.79 20.44
CA LEU A 269 21.99 11.38 20.28
C LEU A 269 22.70 10.85 19.04
N THR A 270 23.25 9.65 19.13
CA THR A 270 23.71 8.92 17.95
C THR A 270 22.47 8.30 17.26
N ALA A 271 22.16 8.80 16.07
CA ALA A 271 21.03 8.38 15.25
C ALA A 271 21.48 7.35 14.22
N CYS A 272 20.84 6.17 14.21
CA CYS A 272 21.06 5.09 13.25
C CYS A 272 20.01 5.18 12.15
N TYR A 273 20.46 5.32 10.90
CA TYR A 273 19.63 5.43 9.72
C TYR A 273 19.83 4.25 8.76
N LEU A 274 18.81 3.93 8.01
CA LEU A 274 19.02 3.29 6.71
C LEU A 274 19.58 4.34 5.71
N PRO A 275 20.56 3.99 4.86
CA PRO A 275 21.25 4.93 3.99
C PRO A 275 20.30 5.78 3.14
N GLU A 276 19.28 5.17 2.54
CA GLU A 276 18.30 5.87 1.71
C GLU A 276 17.49 6.93 2.46
N LEU A 277 17.25 6.76 3.77
CA LEU A 277 16.56 7.76 4.57
C LEU A 277 17.50 8.90 5.00
N TYR A 278 18.74 8.58 5.29
CA TYR A 278 19.76 9.59 5.57
C TYR A 278 20.00 10.49 4.36
N GLU A 279 20.15 9.88 3.19
CA GLU A 279 20.30 10.61 1.93
C GLU A 279 19.08 11.46 1.61
N ALA A 280 17.87 10.90 1.75
CA ALA A 280 16.63 11.65 1.53
C ALA A 280 16.52 12.84 2.49
N GLU A 281 16.80 12.66 3.79
CA GLU A 281 16.69 13.72 4.79
C GLU A 281 17.71 14.84 4.57
N THR A 282 18.93 14.47 4.28
CA THR A 282 20.01 15.45 3.98
C THR A 282 19.76 16.17 2.65
N TYR A 283 19.26 15.47 1.64
CA TYR A 283 18.91 16.08 0.36
C TYR A 283 17.75 17.07 0.53
N VAL A 284 16.67 16.65 1.19
CA VAL A 284 15.52 17.53 1.46
C VAL A 284 15.97 18.77 2.23
N CYS A 285 16.77 18.61 3.28
CA CYS A 285 17.29 19.73 4.04
C CYS A 285 18.05 20.73 3.15
N ARG A 286 19.03 20.26 2.40
CA ARG A 286 19.85 21.10 1.52
C ARG A 286 19.00 21.82 0.47
N ARG A 287 18.08 21.11 -0.16
CA ARG A 287 17.24 21.67 -1.24
C ARG A 287 16.25 22.70 -0.69
N ILE A 288 15.63 22.43 0.45
CA ILE A 288 14.71 23.35 1.13
C ILE A 288 15.42 24.65 1.56
N LEU A 289 16.61 24.54 2.16
CA LEU A 289 17.39 25.74 2.54
C LEU A 289 17.70 26.60 1.31
N SER A 290 18.17 25.98 0.23
CA SER A 290 18.44 26.68 -1.04
C SER A 290 17.20 27.36 -1.62
N MET A 291 16.01 26.74 -1.51
CA MET A 291 14.76 27.29 -2.03
C MET A 291 14.16 28.38 -1.09
N ALA A 292 14.37 28.24 0.22
CA ALA A 292 13.88 29.22 1.21
C ALA A 292 14.56 30.58 1.06
N ASP A 293 15.85 30.59 0.65
CA ASP A 293 16.61 31.81 0.36
C ASP A 293 16.25 32.41 -1.03
N GLY A 294 15.52 31.62 -1.87
CA GLY A 294 15.18 32.03 -3.22
C GLY A 294 14.07 33.09 -3.24
N GLU A 295 14.41 34.28 -3.80
CA GLU A 295 13.48 35.37 -3.99
C GLU A 295 13.36 35.76 -5.46
N TYR A 296 12.17 36.24 -5.82
CA TYR A 296 11.89 36.82 -7.12
C TYR A 296 11.53 38.30 -6.96
N PRO A 297 11.82 39.14 -7.94
CA PRO A 297 11.35 40.53 -7.93
C PRO A 297 9.83 40.56 -7.78
N GLU A 298 9.36 41.30 -6.79
CA GLU A 298 7.93 41.51 -6.62
C GLU A 298 7.40 42.31 -7.82
N PRO A 299 6.29 41.87 -8.45
CA PRO A 299 5.68 42.67 -9.53
C PRO A 299 5.29 44.04 -9.02
N GLY A 300 5.75 45.11 -9.73
CA GLY A 300 5.55 46.50 -9.29
C GLY A 300 4.10 46.95 -9.10
N ARG A 301 3.11 46.10 -9.43
CA ARG A 301 1.67 46.34 -9.30
C ARG A 301 0.96 45.14 -8.66
N ILE A 302 1.60 44.50 -7.68
CA ILE A 302 1.07 43.26 -7.06
C ILE A 302 -0.31 43.53 -6.39
N ASP A 303 -0.50 44.68 -5.79
CA ASP A 303 -1.79 45.04 -5.14
C ASP A 303 -2.89 45.22 -6.16
N ASP A 304 -2.59 45.83 -7.31
CA ASP A 304 -3.54 45.96 -8.40
C ASP A 304 -3.93 44.57 -8.98
N LEU A 305 -2.96 43.68 -9.10
CA LEU A 305 -3.21 42.31 -9.56
C LEU A 305 -4.07 41.52 -8.56
N VAL A 306 -3.82 41.66 -7.26
CA VAL A 306 -4.64 41.02 -6.23
C VAL A 306 -6.07 41.56 -6.26
N ALA A 307 -6.23 42.89 -6.35
CA ALA A 307 -7.54 43.51 -6.46
C ALA A 307 -8.29 43.09 -7.74
N GLU A 308 -7.59 42.96 -8.86
CA GLU A 308 -8.19 42.46 -10.10
C GLU A 308 -8.65 40.99 -9.97
N ILE A 309 -7.86 40.13 -9.28
CA ILE A 309 -8.23 38.75 -8.98
C ILE A 309 -9.47 38.70 -8.09
N GLU A 310 -9.54 39.52 -7.03
CA GLU A 310 -10.71 39.66 -6.15
C GLU A 310 -11.96 40.03 -6.94
N ASN A 311 -11.86 41.06 -7.77
CA ASN A 311 -12.98 41.55 -8.59
C ASN A 311 -13.50 40.47 -9.56
N ARG A 312 -12.57 39.73 -10.19
CA ARG A 312 -12.92 38.64 -11.13
C ARG A 312 -13.57 37.44 -10.44
N GLN A 313 -13.22 37.20 -9.19
CA GLN A 313 -13.77 36.10 -8.41
C GLN A 313 -15.04 36.51 -7.63
N GLY A 314 -15.28 37.79 -7.48
CA GLY A 314 -16.40 38.33 -6.68
C GLY A 314 -16.24 38.08 -5.19
N ILE A 315 -14.99 38.04 -4.69
CA ILE A 315 -14.65 37.78 -3.28
C ILE A 315 -13.63 38.78 -2.78
N ASP A 316 -13.70 39.09 -1.49
CA ASP A 316 -12.68 39.83 -0.77
C ASP A 316 -11.82 38.85 0.04
N TYR A 317 -10.52 38.85 -0.19
CA TYR A 317 -9.61 38.02 0.58
C TYR A 317 -9.37 38.55 1.99
N ALA A 318 -9.32 37.68 2.97
CA ALA A 318 -8.84 38.02 4.31
C ALA A 318 -7.36 38.47 4.28
N PRO A 319 -6.90 39.23 5.30
CA PRO A 319 -5.53 39.73 5.33
C PRO A 319 -4.48 38.66 5.13
N GLU A 320 -4.61 37.48 5.80
CA GLU A 320 -3.70 36.37 5.67
C GLU A 320 -3.74 35.75 4.27
N GLN A 321 -4.93 35.70 3.64
CA GLN A 321 -5.07 35.19 2.28
C GLN A 321 -4.40 36.11 1.26
N ARG A 322 -4.56 37.42 1.38
CA ARG A 322 -3.83 38.40 0.57
C ARG A 322 -2.32 38.28 0.76
N SER A 323 -1.88 38.10 2.02
CA SER A 323 -0.48 37.88 2.35
C SER A 323 0.09 36.65 1.66
N ALA A 324 -0.66 35.54 1.63
CA ALA A 324 -0.23 34.31 0.94
C ALA A 324 -0.11 34.52 -0.57
N ILE A 325 -1.06 35.21 -1.21
CA ILE A 325 -1.01 35.49 -2.65
C ILE A 325 0.18 36.40 -2.99
N ARG A 326 0.45 37.43 -2.19
CA ARG A 326 1.64 38.27 -2.36
C ARG A 326 2.94 37.48 -2.19
N ALA A 327 3.05 36.68 -1.13
CA ALA A 327 4.22 35.87 -0.88
C ALA A 327 4.51 34.89 -2.04
N ALA A 328 3.47 34.32 -2.66
CA ALA A 328 3.61 33.44 -3.83
C ALA A 328 4.21 34.14 -5.06
N ALA A 329 4.08 35.48 -5.16
CA ALA A 329 4.71 36.25 -6.24
C ALA A 329 6.22 36.38 -6.08
N SER A 330 6.73 36.48 -4.83
CA SER A 330 8.11 36.85 -4.54
C SER A 330 8.96 35.71 -3.96
N ARG A 331 8.35 34.64 -3.45
CA ARG A 331 9.07 33.51 -2.83
C ARG A 331 9.17 32.29 -3.76
N GLN A 332 10.32 31.63 -3.72
CA GLN A 332 10.49 30.37 -4.42
C GLN A 332 9.80 29.22 -3.68
N LEU A 333 9.84 29.24 -2.34
CA LEU A 333 9.19 28.25 -1.50
C LEU A 333 8.24 28.95 -0.52
N LEU A 334 6.98 28.51 -0.51
CA LEU A 334 5.95 29.04 0.36
C LEU A 334 5.10 27.90 0.93
N ILE A 335 4.79 27.98 2.22
CA ILE A 335 3.83 27.11 2.88
C ILE A 335 2.56 27.89 3.20
N VAL A 336 1.40 27.33 2.81
CA VAL A 336 0.08 27.80 3.22
C VAL A 336 -0.60 26.71 4.04
N THR A 337 -0.95 27.04 5.27
CA THR A 337 -1.55 26.07 6.20
C THR A 337 -2.79 26.64 6.87
N GLY A 338 -3.70 25.77 7.29
CA GLY A 338 -4.91 26.14 8.02
C GLY A 338 -5.85 24.95 8.20
N GLY A 339 -6.75 25.05 9.16
CA GLY A 339 -7.78 24.04 9.43
C GLY A 339 -8.91 24.03 8.40
N PRO A 340 -9.99 23.27 8.66
CA PRO A 340 -11.19 23.27 7.82
C PRO A 340 -11.88 24.64 7.87
N GLY A 341 -12.45 25.08 6.73
CA GLY A 341 -13.20 26.33 6.64
C GLY A 341 -12.38 27.62 6.64
N THR A 342 -11.03 27.56 6.59
CA THR A 342 -10.13 28.72 6.56
C THR A 342 -9.84 29.23 5.14
N GLY A 343 -10.36 28.57 4.11
CA GLY A 343 -10.24 29.04 2.73
C GLY A 343 -8.93 28.70 2.03
N LYS A 344 -8.24 27.62 2.40
CA LYS A 344 -7.03 27.12 1.69
C LYS A 344 -7.24 27.02 0.18
N THR A 345 -8.35 26.42 -0.23
CA THR A 345 -8.71 26.26 -1.65
C THR A 345 -8.94 27.59 -2.36
N THR A 346 -9.53 28.55 -1.66
CA THR A 346 -9.76 29.91 -2.18
C THR A 346 -8.45 30.63 -2.43
N VAL A 347 -7.50 30.55 -1.49
CA VAL A 347 -6.15 31.11 -1.63
C VAL A 347 -5.40 30.43 -2.79
N MET A 348 -5.47 29.11 -2.88
CA MET A 348 -4.84 28.35 -3.96
C MET A 348 -5.36 28.77 -5.34
N SER A 349 -6.69 28.97 -5.48
CA SER A 349 -7.30 29.49 -6.70
C SER A 349 -6.81 30.92 -7.02
N GLY A 350 -6.64 31.77 -6.01
CA GLY A 350 -6.05 33.10 -6.18
C GLY A 350 -4.59 33.07 -6.65
N ILE A 351 -3.78 32.20 -6.04
CA ILE A 351 -2.37 32.01 -6.42
C ILE A 351 -2.26 31.48 -7.85
N LEU A 352 -3.12 30.55 -8.25
CA LEU A 352 -3.16 30.05 -9.62
C LEU A 352 -3.42 31.17 -10.63
N ARG A 353 -4.37 32.06 -10.36
CA ARG A 353 -4.65 33.22 -11.23
C ARG A 353 -3.50 34.21 -11.25
N LEU A 354 -2.81 34.39 -10.13
CA LEU A 354 -1.59 35.19 -10.08
C LEU A 354 -0.50 34.56 -10.98
N PHE A 355 -0.29 33.27 -10.88
CA PHE A 355 0.71 32.57 -11.72
C PHE A 355 0.36 32.65 -13.21
N ASP A 356 -0.93 32.63 -13.56
CA ASP A 356 -1.37 32.89 -14.95
C ASP A 356 -1.04 34.32 -15.43
N ALA A 357 -1.32 35.31 -14.58
CA ALA A 357 -0.98 36.71 -14.88
C ALA A 357 0.53 36.89 -15.05
N LEU A 358 1.34 36.13 -14.31
CA LEU A 358 2.80 36.08 -14.43
C LEU A 358 3.28 35.15 -15.56
N ARG A 359 2.37 34.51 -16.31
CA ARG A 359 2.66 33.57 -17.41
C ARG A 359 3.52 32.37 -17.00
N LEU A 360 3.37 31.89 -15.75
CA LEU A 360 4.09 30.72 -15.25
C LEU A 360 3.35 29.45 -15.65
N LYS A 361 4.11 28.47 -16.19
CA LYS A 361 3.58 27.13 -16.43
C LYS A 361 3.46 26.42 -15.11
N THR A 362 2.22 26.31 -14.59
CA THR A 362 1.94 25.73 -13.26
C THR A 362 1.44 24.30 -13.38
N GLN A 363 2.01 23.40 -12.57
CA GLN A 363 1.51 22.03 -12.36
C GLN A 363 0.90 21.88 -10.97
N LEU A 364 -0.14 21.04 -10.88
CA LEU A 364 -0.86 20.73 -9.65
C LEU A 364 -0.65 19.26 -9.30
N ALA A 365 -0.32 19.01 -8.04
CA ALA A 365 -0.11 17.67 -7.53
C ALA A 365 -0.75 17.45 -6.16
N ALA A 366 -1.05 16.19 -5.85
CA ALA A 366 -1.46 15.74 -4.53
C ALA A 366 -0.90 14.35 -4.23
N PRO A 367 -0.81 13.91 -2.97
CA PRO A 367 -0.26 12.59 -2.64
C PRO A 367 -1.18 11.43 -3.05
N THR A 368 -2.49 11.63 -3.14
CA THR A 368 -3.46 10.57 -3.46
C THR A 368 -4.31 10.91 -4.68
N GLY A 369 -4.83 9.88 -5.38
CA GLY A 369 -5.69 10.05 -6.54
C GLY A 369 -6.96 10.86 -6.24
N ARG A 370 -7.57 10.66 -5.09
CA ARG A 370 -8.75 11.40 -4.65
C ARG A 370 -8.48 12.87 -4.38
N ALA A 371 -7.36 13.16 -3.69
CA ALA A 371 -6.95 14.54 -3.46
C ALA A 371 -6.65 15.25 -4.79
N ALA A 372 -5.98 14.58 -5.72
CA ALA A 372 -5.71 15.12 -7.05
C ALA A 372 -7.01 15.38 -7.85
N LYS A 373 -7.95 14.43 -7.83
CA LYS A 373 -9.27 14.61 -8.48
C LYS A 373 -10.02 15.80 -7.90
N ARG A 374 -10.09 15.88 -6.57
CA ARG A 374 -10.71 17.03 -5.88
C ARG A 374 -10.05 18.36 -6.25
N LEU A 375 -8.70 18.36 -6.27
CA LEU A 375 -7.93 19.54 -6.66
C LEU A 375 -8.28 19.97 -8.11
N SER A 376 -8.43 19.01 -9.02
CA SER A 376 -8.87 19.28 -10.40
C SER A 376 -10.28 19.87 -10.46
N GLU A 377 -11.24 19.30 -9.72
CA GLU A 377 -12.62 19.75 -9.68
C GLU A 377 -12.75 21.20 -9.18
N VAL A 378 -12.00 21.52 -8.11
CA VAL A 378 -12.08 22.85 -7.48
C VAL A 378 -11.33 23.92 -8.26
N THR A 379 -10.19 23.57 -8.88
CA THR A 379 -9.37 24.53 -9.64
C THR A 379 -9.77 24.64 -11.10
N GLY A 380 -10.53 23.68 -11.62
CA GLY A 380 -10.85 23.56 -13.05
C GLY A 380 -9.64 23.22 -13.91
N ARG A 381 -8.54 22.71 -13.32
CA ARG A 381 -7.29 22.35 -13.98
C ARG A 381 -6.92 20.93 -13.70
N GLU A 382 -6.21 20.33 -14.63
CA GLU A 382 -5.70 18.96 -14.42
C GLU A 382 -4.69 18.95 -13.27
N ALA A 383 -4.95 18.08 -12.29
CA ALA A 383 -4.03 17.76 -11.22
C ALA A 383 -3.78 16.24 -11.23
N SER A 384 -2.60 15.82 -10.85
CA SER A 384 -2.23 14.40 -10.79
C SER A 384 -1.65 14.02 -9.43
N THR A 385 -1.51 12.72 -9.19
CA THR A 385 -0.73 12.29 -8.02
C THR A 385 0.75 12.59 -8.24
N ILE A 386 1.49 12.85 -7.14
CA ILE A 386 2.94 13.05 -7.21
C ILE A 386 3.59 11.85 -7.92
N HIS A 387 3.20 10.63 -7.60
CA HIS A 387 3.72 9.42 -8.24
C HIS A 387 3.50 9.40 -9.75
N ARG A 388 2.30 9.75 -10.20
CA ARG A 388 1.99 9.82 -11.65
C ARG A 388 2.74 10.94 -12.33
N LEU A 389 2.88 12.09 -11.67
CA LEU A 389 3.60 13.24 -12.18
C LEU A 389 5.08 12.93 -12.39
N LEU A 390 5.66 12.14 -11.47
CA LEU A 390 7.06 11.69 -11.53
C LEU A 390 7.25 10.45 -12.43
N GLU A 391 6.18 9.93 -13.05
CA GLU A 391 6.18 8.70 -13.84
C GLU A 391 6.81 7.53 -13.09
N ALA A 392 6.19 7.21 -11.94
CA ALA A 392 6.64 6.12 -11.08
C ALA A 392 6.62 4.78 -11.84
N GLN A 393 7.72 4.06 -11.80
CA GLN A 393 7.90 2.74 -12.37
C GLN A 393 8.40 1.78 -11.29
N PHE A 394 7.90 0.56 -11.32
CA PHE A 394 8.42 -0.48 -10.44
C PHE A 394 9.58 -1.19 -11.12
N ASP A 395 10.77 -1.04 -10.55
CA ASP A 395 11.94 -1.78 -11.03
C ASP A 395 11.90 -3.20 -10.49
N GLU A 396 11.58 -4.16 -11.35
CA GLU A 396 11.52 -5.58 -10.99
C GLU A 396 12.88 -6.15 -10.57
N ALA A 397 13.98 -5.57 -11.02
CA ALA A 397 15.33 -6.06 -10.72
C ALA A 397 15.75 -5.70 -9.28
N THR A 398 15.41 -4.51 -8.83
CA THR A 398 15.75 -4.02 -7.48
C THR A 398 14.59 -4.16 -6.49
N GLY A 399 13.37 -4.43 -6.96
CA GLY A 399 12.15 -4.47 -6.14
C GLY A 399 11.75 -3.10 -5.57
N ARG A 400 12.31 -2.01 -6.09
CA ARG A 400 12.12 -0.63 -5.61
C ARG A 400 11.30 0.19 -6.60
N MET A 401 10.66 1.23 -6.08
CA MET A 401 10.02 2.24 -6.89
C MET A 401 11.10 3.19 -7.45
N ALA A 402 11.16 3.36 -8.77
CA ALA A 402 11.95 4.34 -9.46
C ALA A 402 11.03 5.42 -10.06
N PHE A 403 11.56 6.61 -10.28
CA PHE A 403 10.85 7.70 -10.91
C PHE A 403 11.61 8.13 -12.17
N PHE A 404 10.90 8.36 -13.26
CA PHE A 404 11.50 8.83 -14.50
C PHE A 404 11.95 10.30 -14.38
N HIS A 405 11.13 11.14 -13.71
CA HIS A 405 11.49 12.53 -13.47
C HIS A 405 12.33 12.66 -12.22
N ASP A 406 13.55 13.16 -12.40
CA ASP A 406 14.58 13.42 -11.40
C ASP A 406 15.43 14.64 -11.76
N GLU A 407 16.66 14.74 -11.27
CA GLU A 407 17.58 15.84 -11.58
C GLU A 407 18.04 15.85 -13.04
N ASP A 408 18.13 14.69 -13.71
CA ASP A 408 18.57 14.56 -15.09
C ASP A 408 17.41 14.80 -16.07
N ALA A 409 16.18 14.51 -15.65
CA ALA A 409 14.96 14.68 -16.45
C ALA A 409 13.88 15.50 -15.69
N PRO A 410 14.13 16.77 -15.35
CA PRO A 410 13.24 17.54 -14.50
C PRO A 410 11.90 17.87 -15.15
N LEU A 411 10.89 18.11 -14.33
CA LEU A 411 9.56 18.52 -14.76
C LEU A 411 9.59 19.87 -15.47
N ALA A 412 8.89 19.96 -16.60
CA ALA A 412 8.82 21.16 -17.42
C ALA A 412 7.78 22.17 -16.88
N CYS A 413 7.92 22.59 -15.61
CA CYS A 413 7.04 23.60 -14.99
C CYS A 413 7.83 24.74 -14.36
N ASP A 414 7.22 25.93 -14.25
CA ASP A 414 7.79 27.11 -13.59
C ASP A 414 7.30 27.25 -12.16
N ALA A 415 6.15 26.65 -11.86
CA ALA A 415 5.58 26.59 -10.53
C ALA A 415 4.91 25.24 -10.30
N MET A 416 5.04 24.74 -9.08
CA MET A 416 4.43 23.51 -8.58
C MET A 416 3.59 23.83 -7.36
N ILE A 417 2.33 23.39 -7.33
CA ILE A 417 1.47 23.45 -6.16
C ILE A 417 1.17 22.03 -5.71
N VAL A 418 1.46 21.75 -4.45
CA VAL A 418 1.18 20.45 -3.81
C VAL A 418 0.14 20.66 -2.73
N ASP A 419 -1.04 20.08 -2.93
CA ASP A 419 -2.09 20.05 -1.90
C ASP A 419 -2.01 18.80 -1.03
N GLU A 420 -2.63 18.81 0.15
CA GLU A 420 -2.57 17.73 1.15
C GLU A 420 -1.12 17.29 1.49
N THR A 421 -0.20 18.25 1.56
CA THR A 421 1.23 18.02 1.80
C THR A 421 1.50 17.29 3.13
N SER A 422 0.57 17.36 4.10
CA SER A 422 0.65 16.62 5.37
C SER A 422 0.76 15.09 5.19
N MET A 423 0.38 14.57 4.03
CA MET A 423 0.46 13.15 3.69
C MET A 423 1.75 12.76 2.95
N VAL A 424 2.61 13.72 2.60
CA VAL A 424 3.87 13.48 1.86
C VAL A 424 4.97 13.10 2.84
N ASP A 425 5.52 11.88 2.69
CA ASP A 425 6.64 11.39 3.48
C ASP A 425 8.00 11.91 2.96
N LEU A 426 9.06 11.56 3.67
CA LEU A 426 10.41 12.04 3.39
C LEU A 426 10.93 11.61 2.02
N GLN A 427 10.73 10.34 1.64
CA GLN A 427 11.23 9.80 0.38
C GLN A 427 10.48 10.38 -0.82
N LEU A 428 9.16 10.52 -0.72
CA LEU A 428 8.35 11.13 -1.76
C LEU A 428 8.67 12.63 -1.92
N MET A 429 8.91 13.34 -0.81
CA MET A 429 9.35 14.73 -0.86
C MET A 429 10.73 14.86 -1.51
N ALA A 430 11.68 13.98 -1.17
CA ALA A 430 13.00 13.98 -1.79
C ALA A 430 12.90 13.75 -3.32
N SER A 431 12.09 12.79 -3.75
CA SER A 431 11.87 12.50 -5.17
C SER A 431 11.21 13.68 -5.90
N LEU A 432 10.21 14.31 -5.28
CA LEU A 432 9.58 15.51 -5.86
C LEU A 432 10.59 16.65 -6.03
N LEU A 433 11.41 16.92 -5.00
CA LEU A 433 12.39 18.00 -5.03
C LEU A 433 13.52 17.75 -6.05
N LYS A 434 13.89 16.48 -6.30
CA LYS A 434 14.83 16.08 -7.35
C LYS A 434 14.28 16.42 -8.73
N ALA A 435 12.99 16.20 -8.94
CA ALA A 435 12.33 16.46 -10.22
C ALA A 435 12.03 17.94 -10.50
N LEU A 436 12.21 18.84 -9.53
CA LEU A 436 12.00 20.28 -9.75
C LEU A 436 13.24 20.94 -10.34
N LYS A 437 13.08 21.57 -11.51
CA LYS A 437 14.17 22.35 -12.12
C LYS A 437 14.63 23.50 -11.22
N PRO A 438 15.89 23.95 -11.35
CA PRO A 438 16.36 25.16 -10.67
C PRO A 438 15.43 26.35 -11.00
N GLY A 439 15.10 27.14 -9.96
CA GLY A 439 14.21 28.30 -10.13
C GLY A 439 12.70 27.95 -10.24
N CYS A 440 12.28 26.70 -10.11
CA CYS A 440 10.86 26.37 -10.00
C CYS A 440 10.29 26.86 -8.65
N ARG A 441 9.13 27.54 -8.68
CA ARG A 441 8.41 27.89 -7.44
C ARG A 441 7.69 26.67 -6.88
N LEU A 442 7.72 26.51 -5.56
CA LEU A 442 7.03 25.42 -4.86
C LEU A 442 6.09 26.00 -3.80
N LEU A 443 4.80 25.72 -3.97
CA LEU A 443 3.77 26.01 -2.97
C LEU A 443 3.31 24.71 -2.32
N LEU A 444 3.51 24.61 -1.01
CA LEU A 444 3.05 23.47 -0.20
C LEU A 444 1.79 23.88 0.58
N VAL A 445 0.69 23.19 0.33
CA VAL A 445 -0.60 23.46 1.00
C VAL A 445 -0.98 22.24 1.82
N GLY A 446 -1.45 22.44 3.05
CA GLY A 446 -1.85 21.32 3.90
C GLY A 446 -2.31 21.75 5.30
N ASP A 447 -2.56 20.74 6.10
CA ASP A 447 -3.01 20.89 7.49
C ASP A 447 -2.11 20.05 8.41
N PRO A 448 -1.21 20.67 9.21
CA PRO A 448 -0.24 19.96 10.03
C PRO A 448 -0.86 19.25 11.25
N ASP A 449 -2.12 19.50 11.53
CA ASP A 449 -2.85 18.92 12.67
C ASP A 449 -3.62 17.63 12.28
N GLN A 450 -3.73 17.35 10.98
CA GLN A 450 -4.18 16.05 10.48
C GLN A 450 -3.15 14.97 10.77
N LEU A 451 -3.52 13.71 10.47
CA LEU A 451 -2.63 12.57 10.63
C LEU A 451 -1.37 12.75 9.77
N PRO A 452 -0.20 12.39 10.31
CA PRO A 452 1.05 12.41 9.57
C PRO A 452 1.05 11.37 8.43
N PRO A 453 2.02 11.43 7.48
CA PRO A 453 2.13 10.47 6.41
C PRO A 453 2.30 9.03 6.95
N VAL A 454 1.96 8.03 6.16
CA VAL A 454 2.18 6.61 6.55
C VAL A 454 3.68 6.29 6.56
N GLY A 455 4.43 6.82 5.59
CA GLY A 455 5.87 6.61 5.47
C GLY A 455 6.70 7.38 6.50
N ALA A 456 8.02 7.27 6.38
CA ALA A 456 8.99 7.84 7.32
C ALA A 456 9.04 9.39 7.27
N GLY A 457 9.20 10.00 8.43
CA GLY A 457 9.29 11.45 8.61
C GLY A 457 7.94 12.15 8.77
N ASN A 458 8.00 13.46 8.97
CA ASN A 458 6.83 14.36 9.02
C ASN A 458 7.24 15.71 8.44
N VAL A 459 7.61 15.68 7.15
CA VAL A 459 8.27 16.78 6.45
C VAL A 459 7.49 18.09 6.60
N PHE A 460 6.19 18.08 6.33
CA PHE A 460 5.37 19.31 6.37
C PHE A 460 5.38 19.97 7.76
N SER A 461 5.24 19.17 8.82
CA SER A 461 5.31 19.67 10.19
C SER A 461 6.71 20.13 10.57
N ASP A 462 7.76 19.41 10.12
CA ASP A 462 9.17 19.76 10.40
C ASP A 462 9.55 21.08 9.71
N LEU A 463 9.12 21.30 8.46
CA LEU A 463 9.31 22.56 7.73
C LEU A 463 8.66 23.75 8.46
N ILE A 464 7.39 23.60 8.87
CA ILE A 464 6.66 24.65 9.59
C ILE A 464 7.33 24.98 10.93
N ARG A 465 7.75 23.94 11.67
CA ARG A 465 8.34 24.09 13.01
C ARG A 465 9.77 24.57 13.00
N SER A 466 10.52 24.37 11.91
CA SER A 466 11.88 24.91 11.78
C SER A 466 11.90 26.43 11.67
N GLY A 467 10.80 27.03 11.19
CA GLY A 467 10.71 28.47 10.93
C GLY A 467 11.56 28.96 9.76
N VAL A 468 12.25 28.08 9.04
CA VAL A 468 13.13 28.43 7.91
C VAL A 468 12.30 28.82 6.67
N VAL A 469 11.17 28.16 6.46
CA VAL A 469 10.30 28.39 5.29
C VAL A 469 9.21 29.39 5.63
N GLN A 470 9.02 30.39 4.78
CA GLN A 470 7.91 31.33 4.93
C GLN A 470 6.58 30.56 4.96
N THR A 471 5.86 30.70 6.07
CA THR A 471 4.61 30.01 6.32
C THR A 471 3.49 31.02 6.58
N VAL A 472 2.44 30.96 5.79
CA VAL A 472 1.22 31.72 6.01
C VAL A 472 0.18 30.82 6.66
N ARG A 473 -0.25 31.15 7.87
CA ARG A 473 -1.28 30.43 8.62
C ARG A 473 -2.62 31.13 8.44
N LEU A 474 -3.57 30.42 7.84
CA LEU A 474 -4.94 30.87 7.72
C LEU A 474 -5.69 30.52 9.01
N THR A 475 -6.01 31.50 9.80
CA THR A 475 -6.66 31.32 11.12
C THR A 475 -8.12 31.72 11.11
N GLU A 476 -8.53 32.59 10.20
CA GLU A 476 -9.90 33.08 10.12
C GLU A 476 -10.84 32.01 9.56
N ILE A 477 -11.92 31.73 10.34
CA ILE A 477 -12.99 30.83 9.92
C ILE A 477 -14.09 31.70 9.30
N PHE A 478 -14.37 31.47 8.01
CA PHE A 478 -15.38 32.30 7.32
C PHE A 478 -16.80 32.09 7.87
N ARG A 479 -17.63 33.11 7.76
CA ARG A 479 -19.01 33.13 8.30
C ARG A 479 -19.84 31.91 7.90
N GLN A 480 -19.73 31.44 6.66
CA GLN A 480 -20.44 30.23 6.24
C GLN A 480 -19.96 29.00 7.00
N ALA A 481 -18.65 28.86 7.20
CA ALA A 481 -18.03 27.76 7.92
C ALA A 481 -18.32 27.85 9.43
N GLN A 482 -18.45 29.05 10.01
CA GLN A 482 -18.86 29.25 11.43
C GLN A 482 -20.24 28.70 11.75
N ARG A 483 -21.14 28.60 10.76
CA ARG A 483 -22.47 27.98 10.93
C ARG A 483 -22.40 26.46 11.02
N SER A 484 -21.35 25.84 10.51
CA SER A 484 -21.14 24.39 10.56
C SER A 484 -20.60 23.96 11.92
N LEU A 485 -21.33 23.09 12.60
CA LEU A 485 -20.86 22.51 13.86
C LEU A 485 -19.73 21.49 13.63
N ILE A 486 -19.65 20.88 12.45
CA ILE A 486 -18.52 20.05 12.03
C ILE A 486 -17.23 20.86 12.11
N VAL A 487 -17.21 22.04 11.51
CA VAL A 487 -16.03 22.91 11.47
C VAL A 487 -15.70 23.42 12.88
N MET A 488 -16.68 23.91 13.61
CA MET A 488 -16.46 24.44 14.97
C MET A 488 -15.95 23.35 15.92
N ASN A 489 -16.53 22.16 15.87
CA ASN A 489 -16.08 21.02 16.69
C ASN A 489 -14.69 20.51 16.26
N ALA A 490 -14.34 20.56 14.97
CA ALA A 490 -12.99 20.24 14.52
C ALA A 490 -11.96 21.19 15.15
N HIS A 491 -12.23 22.50 15.13
CA HIS A 491 -11.34 23.49 15.76
C HIS A 491 -11.28 23.32 17.28
N ALA A 492 -12.39 23.09 17.96
CA ALA A 492 -12.41 22.81 19.40
C ALA A 492 -11.55 21.57 19.75
N VAL A 493 -11.77 20.47 19.04
CA VAL A 493 -10.96 19.24 19.21
C VAL A 493 -9.49 19.52 18.99
N ASN A 494 -9.13 20.27 17.96
CA ASN A 494 -7.72 20.59 17.67
C ASN A 494 -7.08 21.40 18.80
N GLN A 495 -7.83 22.29 19.45
CA GLN A 495 -7.38 23.05 20.62
C GLN A 495 -7.40 22.26 21.93
N GLY A 496 -7.92 21.01 21.90
CA GLY A 496 -8.06 20.17 23.09
C GLY A 496 -9.34 20.44 23.88
N GLU A 497 -10.26 21.19 23.30
CA GLU A 497 -11.56 21.50 23.86
C GLU A 497 -12.59 20.43 23.46
N LEU A 498 -13.52 20.12 24.35
CA LEU A 498 -14.53 19.10 24.06
C LEU A 498 -15.51 19.61 22.99
N PRO A 499 -15.80 18.77 21.98
CA PRO A 499 -16.79 19.15 20.98
C PRO A 499 -18.21 19.21 21.57
N VAL A 500 -19.08 20.02 20.97
CA VAL A 500 -20.50 20.08 21.33
C VAL A 500 -21.20 18.83 20.81
N LEU A 501 -21.61 17.94 21.73
CA LEU A 501 -22.26 16.66 21.44
C LEU A 501 -23.78 16.65 21.59
N THR A 502 -24.36 17.75 22.09
CA THR A 502 -25.79 17.83 22.46
C THR A 502 -26.69 18.44 21.40
N ALA A 503 -26.12 18.95 20.29
CA ALA A 503 -26.89 19.53 19.22
C ALA A 503 -27.71 18.48 18.45
N THR A 504 -28.95 18.82 18.07
CA THR A 504 -29.89 17.91 17.39
C THR A 504 -30.45 18.47 16.08
N ASP A 505 -30.05 19.67 15.70
CA ASP A 505 -30.65 20.46 14.62
C ASP A 505 -29.66 21.00 13.58
N ARG A 506 -28.41 20.45 13.58
CA ARG A 506 -27.31 20.90 12.74
C ARG A 506 -26.71 19.75 11.89
N ASP A 507 -25.48 19.94 11.48
CA ASP A 507 -24.70 19.05 10.63
C ASP A 507 -23.83 18.03 11.40
N PHE A 508 -23.87 18.08 12.75
CA PHE A 508 -23.09 17.23 13.63
C PHE A 508 -23.97 16.60 14.69
N PHE A 509 -23.99 15.27 14.76
CA PHE A 509 -24.80 14.51 15.72
C PHE A 509 -23.95 13.53 16.50
N PHE A 510 -24.34 13.28 17.77
CA PHE A 510 -23.76 12.25 18.61
C PHE A 510 -24.83 11.27 19.08
N LEU A 511 -24.64 9.99 18.76
CA LEU A 511 -25.51 8.91 19.19
C LEU A 511 -24.79 8.03 20.22
N ARG A 512 -25.19 8.18 21.50
CA ARG A 512 -24.60 7.43 22.58
C ARG A 512 -24.89 5.93 22.43
N ARG A 513 -23.83 5.13 22.27
CA ARG A 513 -23.87 3.67 22.26
C ARG A 513 -22.64 3.17 23.01
N ARG A 514 -22.87 2.46 24.12
CA ARG A 514 -21.77 1.87 24.93
C ARG A 514 -21.49 0.44 24.50
N ASP A 515 -22.54 -0.27 24.08
CA ASP A 515 -22.45 -1.64 23.61
C ASP A 515 -22.06 -1.68 22.13
N PRO A 516 -20.99 -2.42 21.76
CA PRO A 516 -20.53 -2.55 20.37
C PRO A 516 -21.61 -3.09 19.41
N ALA A 517 -22.37 -4.09 19.83
CA ALA A 517 -23.41 -4.69 18.98
C ALA A 517 -24.54 -3.67 18.69
N ALA A 518 -24.95 -2.91 19.72
CA ALA A 518 -25.93 -1.82 19.55
C ALA A 518 -25.41 -0.70 18.66
N ALA A 519 -24.10 -0.42 18.70
CA ALA A 519 -23.47 0.54 17.80
C ALA A 519 -23.49 0.06 16.34
N VAL A 520 -23.08 -1.18 16.07
CA VAL A 520 -23.14 -1.78 14.73
C VAL A 520 -24.56 -1.73 14.17
N LYS A 521 -25.56 -2.15 14.96
CA LYS A 521 -26.97 -2.08 14.53
C LYS A 521 -27.41 -0.66 14.23
N THR A 522 -27.03 0.32 15.06
CA THR A 522 -27.36 1.73 14.83
C THR A 522 -26.72 2.23 13.51
N ILE A 523 -25.46 1.86 13.23
CA ILE A 523 -24.76 2.21 11.98
C ILE A 523 -25.47 1.60 10.78
N GLN A 524 -25.88 0.32 10.85
CA GLN A 524 -26.67 -0.33 9.79
C GLN A 524 -27.99 0.41 9.53
N GLU A 525 -28.76 0.75 10.58
CA GLU A 525 -30.01 1.50 10.46
C GLU A 525 -29.79 2.88 9.85
N LEU A 526 -28.73 3.59 10.24
CA LEU A 526 -28.37 4.90 9.67
C LEU A 526 -28.11 4.79 8.16
N CYS A 527 -27.31 3.83 7.75
CA CYS A 527 -26.94 3.66 6.34
C CYS A 527 -28.09 3.16 5.48
N GLN A 528 -28.89 2.21 5.99
CA GLN A 528 -29.91 1.54 5.19
C GLN A 528 -31.22 2.33 5.11
N THR A 529 -31.67 2.92 6.23
CA THR A 529 -33.03 3.47 6.34
C THR A 529 -33.09 4.90 6.80
N ARG A 530 -32.40 5.26 7.89
CA ARG A 530 -32.62 6.55 8.57
C ARG A 530 -32.13 7.75 7.73
N LEU A 531 -30.91 7.71 7.20
CA LEU A 531 -30.37 8.80 6.40
C LEU A 531 -31.02 8.87 5.00
N PRO A 532 -31.22 7.77 4.28
CA PRO A 532 -31.94 7.80 3.01
C PRO A 532 -33.37 8.34 3.14
N LYS A 533 -34.13 7.86 4.16
CA LYS A 533 -35.53 8.24 4.35
C LYS A 533 -35.71 9.65 4.87
N ASN A 534 -34.88 10.09 5.85
CA ASN A 534 -35.12 11.33 6.58
C ASN A 534 -34.35 12.53 5.98
N MET A 535 -33.22 12.29 5.31
CA MET A 535 -32.33 13.33 4.82
C MET A 535 -32.01 13.22 3.31
N GLY A 536 -32.53 12.19 2.62
CA GLY A 536 -32.27 11.96 1.20
C GLY A 536 -30.80 11.64 0.85
N ILE A 537 -30.02 11.21 1.86
CA ILE A 537 -28.60 10.85 1.67
C ILE A 537 -28.53 9.38 1.33
N GLN A 538 -28.14 9.05 0.11
CA GLN A 538 -28.07 7.68 -0.36
C GLN A 538 -26.91 6.90 0.31
N PRO A 539 -26.98 5.58 0.45
CA PRO A 539 -25.90 4.78 1.02
C PRO A 539 -24.55 4.95 0.30
N SER A 540 -24.56 5.24 -0.99
CA SER A 540 -23.36 5.58 -1.78
C SER A 540 -22.64 6.85 -1.31
N ASP A 541 -23.38 7.80 -0.74
CA ASP A 541 -22.87 9.09 -0.27
C ASP A 541 -22.40 9.05 1.19
N ILE A 542 -22.61 7.91 1.86
CA ILE A 542 -22.26 7.70 3.26
C ILE A 542 -20.94 6.94 3.33
N GLN A 543 -20.01 7.42 4.16
CA GLN A 543 -18.80 6.67 4.52
C GLN A 543 -18.77 6.39 6.01
N VAL A 544 -18.66 5.11 6.35
CA VAL A 544 -18.42 4.71 7.74
C VAL A 544 -16.92 4.70 8.01
N LEU A 545 -16.50 5.36 9.10
CA LEU A 545 -15.12 5.42 9.55
C LEU A 545 -14.96 4.75 10.91
N SER A 546 -13.82 4.08 11.10
CA SER A 546 -13.41 3.54 12.40
C SER A 546 -11.92 3.79 12.62
N PRO A 547 -11.45 4.03 13.85
CA PRO A 547 -10.02 4.12 14.14
C PRO A 547 -9.26 2.82 13.87
N SER A 548 -9.91 1.66 13.99
CA SER A 548 -9.24 0.35 13.94
C SER A 548 -9.79 -0.60 12.87
N ARG A 549 -8.98 -1.59 12.48
CA ARG A 549 -9.40 -2.69 11.58
C ARG A 549 -10.03 -3.86 12.33
N LYS A 550 -9.51 -4.18 13.52
CA LYS A 550 -9.90 -5.30 14.38
C LYS A 550 -10.97 -4.85 15.36
N HIS A 551 -11.53 -5.77 16.12
CA HIS A 551 -12.62 -5.61 17.08
C HIS A 551 -14.02 -5.53 16.44
N GLU A 552 -15.06 -5.61 17.29
CA GLU A 552 -16.46 -5.67 16.89
C GLU A 552 -16.95 -4.42 16.12
N THR A 553 -16.37 -3.25 16.41
CA THR A 553 -16.64 -1.99 15.72
C THR A 553 -15.47 -1.56 14.80
N GLY A 554 -14.55 -2.48 14.51
CA GLY A 554 -13.50 -2.31 13.54
C GLY A 554 -14.01 -2.45 12.10
N THR A 555 -13.22 -1.97 11.13
CA THR A 555 -13.66 -1.94 9.72
C THR A 555 -13.98 -3.33 9.17
N LYS A 556 -13.30 -4.40 9.62
CA LYS A 556 -13.56 -5.77 9.16
C LYS A 556 -14.97 -6.23 9.54
N ALA A 557 -15.36 -6.06 10.81
CA ALA A 557 -16.69 -6.42 11.29
C ALA A 557 -17.79 -5.51 10.70
N LEU A 558 -17.52 -4.20 10.62
CA LEU A 558 -18.45 -3.24 10.04
C LEU A 558 -18.71 -3.51 8.55
N ASN A 559 -17.70 -3.87 7.77
CA ASN A 559 -17.87 -4.21 6.36
C ASN A 559 -18.78 -5.43 6.16
N LEU A 560 -18.60 -6.50 6.95
CA LEU A 560 -19.47 -7.66 6.91
C LEU A 560 -20.91 -7.30 7.30
N ALA A 561 -21.08 -6.54 8.37
CA ALA A 561 -22.39 -6.12 8.85
C ALA A 561 -23.11 -5.21 7.84
N LEU A 562 -22.41 -4.27 7.22
CA LEU A 562 -22.96 -3.35 6.24
C LEU A 562 -23.25 -4.04 4.90
N GLN A 563 -22.40 -4.95 4.43
CA GLN A 563 -22.68 -5.75 3.24
C GLN A 563 -23.99 -6.55 3.39
N ALA A 564 -24.19 -7.15 4.56
CA ALA A 564 -25.39 -7.95 4.83
C ALA A 564 -26.70 -7.16 4.70
N VAL A 565 -26.71 -5.86 4.99
CA VAL A 565 -27.91 -5.01 4.94
C VAL A 565 -28.00 -4.15 3.68
N LEU A 566 -26.85 -3.69 3.13
CA LEU A 566 -26.83 -2.82 1.96
C LEU A 566 -26.77 -3.58 0.64
N ASN A 567 -26.12 -4.74 0.63
CA ASN A 567 -26.03 -5.61 -0.53
C ASN A 567 -26.24 -7.09 -0.13
N PRO A 568 -27.43 -7.47 0.36
CA PRO A 568 -27.72 -8.86 0.75
C PRO A 568 -27.61 -9.82 -0.43
N PRO A 569 -27.36 -11.12 -0.16
CA PRO A 569 -27.42 -12.13 -1.19
C PRO A 569 -28.83 -12.18 -1.80
N ALA A 570 -28.90 -12.32 -3.10
CA ALA A 570 -30.15 -12.42 -3.84
C ALA A 570 -29.99 -13.38 -5.02
N GLU A 571 -31.11 -13.96 -5.48
CA GLU A 571 -31.11 -14.80 -6.67
C GLU A 571 -30.59 -14.04 -7.89
N GLY A 572 -29.63 -14.64 -8.61
CA GLY A 572 -28.95 -14.01 -9.76
C GLY A 572 -27.75 -13.13 -9.43
N LYS A 573 -27.48 -12.80 -8.16
CA LYS A 573 -26.23 -12.13 -7.78
C LYS A 573 -25.08 -13.12 -7.72
N LYS A 574 -24.02 -12.83 -8.45
CA LYS A 574 -22.79 -13.63 -8.43
C LYS A 574 -21.95 -13.28 -7.19
N GLU A 575 -21.36 -14.32 -6.57
CA GLU A 575 -20.47 -14.16 -5.40
C GLU A 575 -19.17 -14.94 -5.60
N LYS A 576 -18.05 -14.32 -5.30
CA LYS A 576 -16.73 -14.95 -5.23
C LYS A 576 -16.22 -14.93 -3.78
N LYS A 577 -16.02 -16.10 -3.20
CA LYS A 577 -15.39 -16.24 -1.89
C LYS A 577 -13.92 -15.83 -1.96
N HIS A 578 -13.52 -15.05 -1.00
CA HIS A 578 -12.12 -14.70 -0.70
C HIS A 578 -11.84 -15.08 0.75
N VAL A 579 -10.57 -15.06 1.19
CA VAL A 579 -10.11 -15.60 2.49
C VAL A 579 -11.03 -15.23 3.67
N ASP A 580 -11.33 -13.94 3.85
CA ASP A 580 -12.05 -13.42 5.03
C ASP A 580 -13.49 -12.93 4.74
N PHE A 581 -13.86 -12.81 3.47
CA PHE A 581 -15.16 -12.28 3.04
C PHE A 581 -15.53 -12.78 1.64
N SER A 582 -16.73 -12.46 1.16
CA SER A 582 -17.14 -12.76 -0.21
C SER A 582 -17.38 -11.46 -0.95
N PHE A 583 -16.80 -11.31 -2.12
CA PHE A 583 -17.20 -10.26 -3.06
C PHE A 583 -18.48 -10.62 -3.76
N ARG A 584 -19.37 -9.67 -3.89
CA ARG A 584 -20.69 -9.82 -4.53
C ARG A 584 -20.92 -8.71 -5.54
N THR A 585 -21.58 -9.01 -6.65
CA THR A 585 -22.02 -7.97 -7.59
C THR A 585 -22.81 -6.89 -6.86
N GLY A 586 -22.43 -5.63 -7.05
CA GLY A 586 -22.96 -4.47 -6.34
C GLY A 586 -22.16 -4.07 -5.08
N ASP A 587 -21.13 -4.83 -4.68
CA ASP A 587 -20.30 -4.45 -3.55
C ASP A 587 -19.44 -3.23 -3.83
N ARG A 588 -19.31 -2.41 -2.80
CA ARG A 588 -18.36 -1.29 -2.77
C ARG A 588 -17.01 -1.81 -2.30
N VAL A 589 -16.00 -1.63 -3.12
CA VAL A 589 -14.63 -2.12 -2.88
C VAL A 589 -13.60 -0.99 -2.99
N MET A 590 -12.43 -1.19 -2.42
CA MET A 590 -11.32 -0.25 -2.48
C MET A 590 -10.04 -0.98 -2.85
N GLN A 591 -9.27 -0.41 -3.77
CA GLN A 591 -7.91 -0.81 -4.05
C GLN A 591 -7.02 -0.50 -2.85
N ILE A 592 -6.21 -1.46 -2.39
CA ILE A 592 -5.37 -1.30 -1.19
C ILE A 592 -3.87 -1.26 -1.47
N ARG A 593 -3.49 -1.36 -2.73
CA ARG A 593 -2.12 -1.23 -3.24
C ARG A 593 -2.12 -0.41 -4.52
N ASN A 594 -1.00 0.23 -4.84
CA ASN A 594 -0.83 0.79 -6.18
C ASN A 594 -0.56 -0.35 -7.15
N ASN A 595 -1.35 -0.45 -8.21
CA ASN A 595 -1.10 -1.38 -9.31
C ASN A 595 -1.13 -0.59 -10.62
N TYR A 596 0.03 -0.45 -11.24
CA TYR A 596 0.24 0.36 -12.44
C TYR A 596 -0.12 -0.39 -13.72
N ASP A 597 -0.28 -1.71 -13.65
CA ASP A 597 -0.45 -2.60 -14.80
C ASP A 597 -1.92 -2.87 -15.12
N ILE A 598 -2.83 -2.64 -14.15
CA ILE A 598 -4.26 -2.86 -14.37
C ILE A 598 -4.75 -1.93 -15.46
N MET A 599 -5.18 -2.51 -16.57
CA MET A 599 -5.79 -1.76 -17.67
C MET A 599 -7.21 -1.35 -17.30
N TRP A 600 -7.55 -0.11 -17.61
CA TRP A 600 -8.91 0.41 -17.48
C TRP A 600 -9.38 1.08 -18.77
N LYS A 601 -10.69 1.06 -18.96
CA LYS A 601 -11.38 1.76 -20.04
C LYS A 601 -12.33 2.78 -19.45
N ARG A 602 -12.48 3.93 -20.09
CA ARG A 602 -13.50 4.90 -19.67
C ARG A 602 -14.89 4.37 -19.99
N ALA A 603 -15.86 4.68 -19.15
CA ALA A 603 -17.26 4.28 -19.33
C ALA A 603 -17.88 4.86 -20.63
N ASP A 604 -17.37 6.00 -21.10
CA ASP A 604 -17.76 6.63 -22.35
C ASP A 604 -17.13 5.99 -23.61
N GLY A 605 -16.21 5.04 -23.43
CA GLY A 605 -15.47 4.37 -24.52
C GLY A 605 -14.40 5.24 -25.22
N LEU A 606 -14.21 6.48 -24.80
CA LEU A 606 -13.31 7.45 -25.47
C LEU A 606 -11.89 7.47 -24.89
N GLY A 607 -11.54 6.54 -24.04
CA GLY A 607 -10.19 6.47 -23.46
C GLY A 607 -9.90 5.15 -22.77
N ALA A 608 -8.64 4.77 -22.79
CA ALA A 608 -8.10 3.66 -22.02
C ALA A 608 -6.77 4.08 -21.39
N GLY A 609 -6.36 3.41 -20.34
CA GLY A 609 -5.09 3.66 -19.68
C GLY A 609 -4.75 2.53 -18.73
N THR A 610 -3.70 2.72 -17.96
CA THR A 610 -3.25 1.78 -16.94
C THR A 610 -3.19 2.44 -15.57
N GLY A 611 -3.25 1.63 -14.52
CA GLY A 611 -3.07 2.02 -13.13
C GLY A 611 -4.38 2.28 -12.37
N ILE A 612 -4.56 1.48 -11.31
CA ILE A 612 -5.53 1.71 -10.23
C ILE A 612 -4.74 1.83 -8.93
N PHE A 613 -5.07 2.84 -8.13
CA PHE A 613 -4.20 3.25 -7.04
C PHE A 613 -4.83 3.00 -5.66
N ASN A 614 -3.96 2.89 -4.66
CA ASN A 614 -4.38 2.73 -3.27
C ASN A 614 -5.34 3.85 -2.85
N GLY A 615 -6.51 3.46 -2.35
CA GLY A 615 -7.59 4.36 -1.96
C GLY A 615 -8.66 4.57 -3.05
N ASP A 616 -8.45 4.13 -4.30
CA ASP A 616 -9.49 4.17 -5.33
C ASP A 616 -10.67 3.27 -4.91
N ILE A 617 -11.88 3.83 -4.91
CA ILE A 617 -13.11 3.10 -4.57
C ILE A 617 -13.90 2.85 -5.84
N GLY A 618 -14.37 1.61 -5.96
CA GLY A 618 -15.23 1.19 -7.06
C GLY A 618 -16.39 0.32 -6.60
N THR A 619 -17.22 -0.06 -7.56
CA THR A 619 -18.34 -0.97 -7.37
C THR A 619 -18.13 -2.20 -8.26
N VAL A 620 -18.30 -3.38 -7.70
CA VAL A 620 -18.26 -4.64 -8.45
C VAL A 620 -19.47 -4.69 -9.37
N THR A 621 -19.25 -4.67 -10.67
CA THR A 621 -20.34 -4.69 -11.68
C THR A 621 -20.61 -6.08 -12.20
N ASP A 622 -19.60 -6.92 -12.36
CA ASP A 622 -19.76 -8.32 -12.77
C ASP A 622 -18.66 -9.22 -12.18
N ILE A 623 -18.95 -10.52 -12.14
CA ILE A 623 -18.03 -11.59 -11.76
C ILE A 623 -18.17 -12.69 -12.80
N ASP A 624 -17.14 -12.92 -13.60
CA ASP A 624 -17.12 -13.98 -14.60
C ASP A 624 -16.29 -15.17 -14.09
N PHE A 625 -16.97 -16.31 -13.91
CA PHE A 625 -16.34 -17.54 -13.44
C PHE A 625 -15.71 -18.37 -14.58
N GLN A 626 -16.02 -18.07 -15.84
CA GLN A 626 -15.41 -18.76 -16.98
C GLN A 626 -14.05 -18.16 -17.31
N GLU A 627 -14.00 -16.81 -17.34
CA GLU A 627 -12.76 -16.05 -17.58
C GLU A 627 -11.96 -15.79 -16.28
N GLU A 628 -12.51 -16.22 -15.12
CA GLU A 628 -11.92 -15.99 -13.78
C GLU A 628 -11.60 -14.51 -13.51
N THR A 629 -12.52 -13.61 -13.88
CA THR A 629 -12.35 -12.16 -13.73
C THR A 629 -13.47 -11.51 -12.93
N MET A 630 -13.15 -10.35 -12.37
CA MET A 630 -14.10 -9.45 -11.69
C MET A 630 -14.01 -8.06 -12.31
N THR A 631 -15.13 -7.53 -12.77
CA THR A 631 -15.21 -6.19 -13.33
C THR A 631 -15.60 -5.19 -12.26
N ILE A 632 -14.82 -4.11 -12.13
CA ILE A 632 -15.03 -3.04 -11.14
C ILE A 632 -15.14 -1.70 -11.86
N GLN A 633 -16.21 -0.96 -11.53
CA GLN A 633 -16.41 0.41 -11.98
C GLN A 633 -15.83 1.38 -10.95
N PHE A 634 -14.76 2.10 -11.29
CA PHE A 634 -14.16 3.18 -10.52
C PHE A 634 -14.56 4.52 -11.15
N ASP A 635 -15.47 5.25 -10.55
CA ASP A 635 -15.98 6.52 -11.10
C ASP A 635 -16.32 6.40 -12.61
N ASP A 636 -15.50 7.00 -13.47
CA ASP A 636 -15.62 6.99 -14.93
C ASP A 636 -14.81 5.87 -15.63
N ARG A 637 -14.12 5.02 -14.87
CA ARG A 637 -13.22 3.98 -15.39
C ARG A 637 -13.70 2.59 -15.00
N THR A 638 -13.64 1.66 -15.93
CA THR A 638 -13.94 0.23 -15.69
C THR A 638 -12.65 -0.58 -15.83
N ALA A 639 -12.34 -1.41 -14.86
CA ALA A 639 -11.17 -2.28 -14.83
C ALA A 639 -11.56 -3.72 -14.57
N GLU A 640 -10.83 -4.66 -15.16
CA GLU A 640 -11.00 -6.09 -14.96
C GLU A 640 -9.86 -6.62 -14.08
N TYR A 641 -10.22 -7.38 -13.07
CA TYR A 641 -9.32 -8.03 -12.12
C TYR A 641 -9.37 -9.53 -12.30
N ALA A 642 -8.25 -10.17 -12.57
CA ALA A 642 -8.15 -11.60 -12.45
C ALA A 642 -8.34 -12.04 -10.98
N PHE A 643 -8.83 -13.26 -10.74
CA PHE A 643 -9.15 -13.71 -9.37
C PHE A 643 -7.94 -13.79 -8.44
N ASP A 644 -6.74 -13.95 -8.96
CA ASP A 644 -5.48 -13.90 -8.21
C ASP A 644 -5.14 -12.49 -7.71
N MET A 645 -5.67 -11.44 -8.36
CA MET A 645 -5.48 -10.04 -7.98
C MET A 645 -6.47 -9.56 -6.92
N LEU A 646 -7.45 -10.36 -6.50
CA LEU A 646 -8.47 -9.96 -5.52
C LEU A 646 -7.90 -9.67 -4.12
N SER A 647 -6.69 -10.11 -3.81
CA SER A 647 -5.96 -9.74 -2.60
C SER A 647 -5.60 -8.25 -2.53
N GLU A 648 -5.67 -7.54 -3.65
CA GLU A 648 -5.48 -6.09 -3.73
C GLU A 648 -6.73 -5.28 -3.42
N LEU A 649 -7.85 -5.93 -3.17
CA LEU A 649 -9.15 -5.33 -2.90
C LEU A 649 -9.64 -5.59 -1.49
N GLU A 650 -10.29 -4.60 -0.88
CA GLU A 650 -11.02 -4.75 0.37
C GLU A 650 -12.44 -4.17 0.23
N PRO A 651 -13.45 -4.69 0.95
CA PRO A 651 -14.75 -4.04 1.04
C PRO A 651 -14.61 -2.61 1.60
N ALA A 652 -15.36 -1.67 1.04
CA ALA A 652 -15.23 -0.24 1.33
C ALA A 652 -16.50 0.42 1.89
N TYR A 653 -17.41 -0.33 2.47
CA TYR A 653 -18.54 0.23 3.22
C TYR A 653 -18.06 0.97 4.47
N ALA A 654 -17.05 0.39 5.14
CA ALA A 654 -16.34 1.01 6.24
C ALA A 654 -14.83 0.99 5.98
N MET A 655 -14.12 2.07 6.34
CA MET A 655 -12.67 2.18 6.24
C MET A 655 -12.05 2.82 7.47
N THR A 656 -10.73 2.67 7.62
CA THR A 656 -10.02 3.33 8.72
C THR A 656 -9.90 4.83 8.45
N VAL A 657 -9.80 5.62 9.54
CA VAL A 657 -9.55 7.07 9.43
C VAL A 657 -8.29 7.37 8.62
N HIS A 658 -7.23 6.54 8.76
CA HIS A 658 -6.00 6.69 7.97
C HIS A 658 -6.24 6.54 6.46
N LYS A 659 -7.07 5.56 6.06
CA LYS A 659 -7.40 5.33 4.64
C LYS A 659 -8.37 6.38 4.07
N SER A 660 -9.01 7.18 4.90
CA SER A 660 -9.87 8.29 4.47
C SER A 660 -9.13 9.61 4.26
N GLN A 661 -7.82 9.68 4.55
CA GLN A 661 -7.02 10.87 4.31
C GLN A 661 -7.07 11.28 2.83
N GLY A 662 -7.02 12.59 2.55
CA GLY A 662 -7.15 13.14 1.20
C GLY A 662 -8.54 13.00 0.56
N SER A 663 -9.52 12.43 1.30
CA SER A 663 -10.90 12.27 0.82
C SER A 663 -11.88 13.08 1.68
N GLU A 664 -12.97 13.54 1.08
CA GLU A 664 -14.12 14.07 1.81
C GLU A 664 -15.38 13.38 1.33
N TYR A 665 -16.34 13.25 2.24
CA TYR A 665 -17.59 12.54 1.99
C TYR A 665 -18.76 13.43 2.33
N ARG A 666 -19.86 13.28 1.63
CA ARG A 666 -21.09 14.02 1.89
C ARG A 666 -21.59 13.77 3.31
N ALA A 667 -21.65 12.51 3.73
CA ALA A 667 -21.98 12.13 5.10
C ALA A 667 -20.94 11.13 5.65
N VAL A 668 -20.53 11.32 6.90
CA VAL A 668 -19.62 10.45 7.63
C VAL A 668 -20.32 9.91 8.87
N ILE A 669 -20.19 8.60 9.09
CA ILE A 669 -20.56 7.96 10.34
C ILE A 669 -19.27 7.47 11.00
N LEU A 670 -18.91 8.04 12.15
CA LEU A 670 -17.70 7.69 12.88
C LEU A 670 -18.06 6.76 14.05
N SER A 671 -17.50 5.56 14.02
CA SER A 671 -17.67 4.55 15.08
C SER A 671 -16.61 4.71 16.16
N LEU A 672 -17.03 5.03 17.42
CA LEU A 672 -16.15 5.25 18.58
C LEU A 672 -16.62 4.44 19.82
N CYS A 673 -16.82 3.14 19.66
CA CYS A 673 -17.21 2.21 20.73
C CYS A 673 -16.01 1.43 21.30
N GLY A 674 -14.87 2.07 21.49
CA GLY A 674 -13.65 1.43 21.95
C GLY A 674 -12.63 1.23 20.84
N GLY A 675 -11.53 0.55 21.15
CA GLY A 675 -10.41 0.30 20.24
C GLY A 675 -9.07 0.38 20.98
N PRO A 676 -7.96 0.09 20.29
CA PRO A 676 -6.62 0.21 20.85
C PRO A 676 -6.32 1.66 21.28
N GLN A 677 -5.87 1.85 22.51
CA GLN A 677 -5.59 3.19 23.06
C GLN A 677 -4.59 4.00 22.18
N MET A 678 -3.68 3.32 21.50
CA MET A 678 -2.72 3.94 20.59
C MET A 678 -3.39 4.67 19.40
N LEU A 679 -4.58 4.24 18.99
CA LEU A 679 -5.35 4.84 17.89
C LEU A 679 -6.36 5.88 18.38
N LEU A 680 -6.58 5.98 19.68
CA LEU A 680 -7.52 6.92 20.27
C LEU A 680 -6.82 8.25 20.61
N THR A 681 -6.43 8.98 19.59
CA THR A 681 -5.70 10.25 19.68
C THR A 681 -6.51 11.41 19.13
N ARG A 682 -6.16 12.65 19.54
CA ARG A 682 -6.75 13.89 19.04
C ARG A 682 -6.66 14.01 17.52
N SER A 683 -5.50 13.70 16.94
CA SER A 683 -5.27 13.79 15.49
C SER A 683 -6.16 12.83 14.69
N VAL A 684 -6.41 11.62 15.21
CA VAL A 684 -7.35 10.66 14.59
C VAL A 684 -8.78 11.21 14.62
N LEU A 685 -9.22 11.74 15.78
CA LEU A 685 -10.56 12.33 15.91
C LEU A 685 -10.72 13.55 15.00
N TYR A 686 -9.76 14.47 15.03
CA TYR A 686 -9.72 15.65 14.19
C TYR A 686 -9.79 15.30 12.70
N THR A 687 -8.92 14.38 12.26
CA THR A 687 -8.92 13.93 10.87
C THR A 687 -10.26 13.30 10.46
N ALA A 688 -10.86 12.48 11.34
CA ALA A 688 -12.17 11.88 11.05
C ALA A 688 -13.29 12.92 10.91
N ILE A 689 -13.32 13.93 11.80
CA ILE A 689 -14.32 15.01 11.75
C ILE A 689 -14.18 15.79 10.44
N THR A 690 -12.96 16.11 10.04
CA THR A 690 -12.69 16.89 8.82
C THR A 690 -12.95 16.14 7.52
N ARG A 691 -13.33 14.85 7.56
CA ARG A 691 -13.74 14.10 6.36
C ARG A 691 -15.19 14.34 5.97
N ALA A 692 -16.01 14.90 6.86
CA ALA A 692 -17.44 15.17 6.61
C ALA A 692 -17.64 16.55 5.99
N ARG A 693 -18.47 16.62 4.94
CA ARG A 693 -18.83 17.88 4.26
C ARG A 693 -20.17 18.45 4.72
N GLU A 694 -21.22 17.62 4.74
CA GLU A 694 -22.59 18.04 5.02
C GLU A 694 -23.13 17.47 6.33
N LEU A 695 -22.68 16.24 6.70
CA LEU A 695 -23.20 15.54 7.87
C LEU A 695 -22.13 14.69 8.53
N LEU A 696 -21.99 14.83 9.86
CA LEU A 696 -21.21 13.92 10.69
C LEU A 696 -22.07 13.32 11.79
N ILE A 697 -22.06 12.01 11.92
CA ILE A 697 -22.70 11.29 13.03
C ILE A 697 -21.63 10.47 13.76
N ILE A 698 -21.39 10.77 15.01
CA ILE A 698 -20.55 9.93 15.88
C ILE A 698 -21.46 8.92 16.60
N VAL A 699 -21.15 7.64 16.46
CA VAL A 699 -21.83 6.56 17.18
C VAL A 699 -20.83 5.96 18.15
N GLY A 700 -21.05 6.13 19.47
CA GLY A 700 -20.09 5.66 20.43
C GLY A 700 -20.27 6.16 21.86
N ASN A 701 -19.16 6.21 22.61
CA ASN A 701 -19.11 6.65 24.00
C ASN A 701 -18.50 8.05 24.11
N GLU A 702 -19.17 8.95 24.85
CA GLU A 702 -18.68 10.31 25.15
C GLU A 702 -17.30 10.29 25.83
N GLU A 703 -17.07 9.31 26.71
CA GLU A 703 -15.80 9.17 27.41
C GLU A 703 -14.64 8.91 26.41
N THR A 704 -14.91 8.16 25.34
CA THR A 704 -13.94 7.91 24.26
C THR A 704 -13.64 9.21 23.50
N VAL A 705 -14.67 9.99 23.15
CA VAL A 705 -14.48 11.28 22.48
C VAL A 705 -13.66 12.24 23.35
N ALA A 706 -13.99 12.31 24.66
CA ALA A 706 -13.28 13.16 25.61
C ALA A 706 -11.82 12.69 25.82
N ALA A 707 -11.59 11.37 25.89
CA ALA A 707 -10.25 10.80 25.99
C ALA A 707 -9.41 11.13 24.75
N MET A 708 -9.98 10.96 23.56
CA MET A 708 -9.30 11.30 22.30
C MET A 708 -8.96 12.80 22.22
N THR A 709 -9.89 13.68 22.58
CA THR A 709 -9.68 15.12 22.58
C THR A 709 -8.54 15.56 23.50
N ARG A 710 -8.43 14.93 24.68
CA ARG A 710 -7.36 15.22 25.63
C ARG A 710 -6.03 14.55 25.27
N ASN A 711 -6.08 13.46 24.51
CA ASN A 711 -4.90 12.70 24.14
C ASN A 711 -4.13 13.38 23.00
N ASP A 712 -3.25 14.29 23.35
CA ASP A 712 -2.33 14.99 22.44
C ASP A 712 -1.04 14.19 22.17
N ARG A 713 -1.03 12.91 22.48
CA ARG A 713 0.11 12.05 22.12
C ARG A 713 0.20 11.98 20.61
N ARG A 714 0.89 12.96 20.03
CA ARG A 714 1.41 12.84 18.68
C ARG A 714 2.40 11.69 18.74
N GLN A 715 2.26 10.74 17.85
CA GLN A 715 3.29 9.73 17.67
C GLN A 715 4.62 10.46 17.45
N ARG A 716 5.47 10.52 18.49
CA ARG A 716 6.77 11.18 18.38
C ARG A 716 7.60 10.37 17.42
N ARG A 717 7.75 10.88 16.22
CA ARG A 717 8.64 10.31 15.22
C ARG A 717 10.05 10.80 15.47
N TYR A 718 11.02 9.91 15.42
CA TYR A 718 12.40 10.29 15.31
C TYR A 718 12.64 10.80 13.89
N SER A 719 12.89 12.10 13.75
CA SER A 719 13.22 12.78 12.49
C SER A 719 14.28 13.84 12.79
N GLY A 720 15.34 13.84 12.00
CA GLY A 720 16.43 14.82 12.09
C GLY A 720 16.17 16.07 11.28
N LEU A 721 15.20 16.05 10.35
CA LEU A 721 14.99 17.10 9.35
C LEU A 721 14.85 18.50 9.97
N LYS A 722 14.00 18.65 10.99
CA LYS A 722 13.83 19.95 11.67
C LYS A 722 15.17 20.48 12.24
N LEU A 723 15.92 19.63 12.92
CA LEU A 723 17.19 20.04 13.57
C LEU A 723 18.26 20.35 12.54
N ARG A 724 18.29 19.61 11.43
CA ARG A 724 19.18 19.91 10.29
C ARG A 724 18.84 21.26 9.65
N LEU A 725 17.57 21.57 9.46
CA LEU A 725 17.12 22.88 8.95
C LEU A 725 17.50 24.03 9.89
N GLU A 726 17.46 23.80 11.20
CA GLU A 726 17.85 24.77 12.22
C GLU A 726 19.38 24.88 12.39
N GLY A 727 20.19 24.07 11.67
CA GLY A 727 21.66 24.01 11.84
C GLY A 727 22.13 23.43 13.19
N LYS A 728 21.30 22.55 13.80
CA LYS A 728 21.53 21.93 15.12
C LYS A 728 21.81 20.43 15.05
N ALA A 729 22.01 19.88 13.85
CA ALA A 729 22.29 18.48 13.60
C ALA A 729 23.67 18.25 13.04
#